data_c34bbec511ecbe4dc54c702b514bbba9
#
_entry.id   c34bbec511ecbe4dc54c702b514bbba9
#
_cell.length_a   1.000
_cell.length_b   1.000
_cell.length_c   1.000
_cell.angle_alpha   90.00
_cell.angle_beta   90.00
_cell.angle_gamma   90.00
#
_symmetry.space_group_name_H-M   'P 1'
#
loop_
_entity.id
_entity.type
_entity.pdbx_description
1 polymer ?
#
loop_
_entity_poly.entity_id
_entity_poly.type
_entity_poly.pdbx_seq_one_letter_code
_entity_poly.pdbx_strand_id
1 'polypeptide(L)'
;MKKPNSANMKKFFLLMACTVLGLGSCTERPQPLEIDNALTAEEIAAGRFTPEVMWKMGRLGGSQLSPDGKRLVYTVTYYNLGENRGVTALYLRDMASGEVRQLTDHTSNNTSPAWSADGRTLYFLSDRSGTQQVWHMAAAGGEPQQVTAFDADVEGFGVNKPGDAIWYVQTVAVPGAEKCSADLYKDMPRSKAHIYDDLMARHWNYWDEGRYRHLFIAALTDGKAAEGVDIVGADTAWDVPTAPYFDTAEIAWSNAGDRLAYTCKPLAGTDYALSTDSDIFVYDRASGRTVNICKPMEGRVRFNAMVHRNTPFPGYDKYPVWSPDDRYIAFRSMATPGYEADKERLMRYDCRTAEITDLTPSFDYHATNVAWADDRTLWFIAPMEGTYQLCRLALPAPDATCGTVDLPTVVTSGDHDINAFTMAGGRIVAEVTTMRMATEQFEVDPADGKLTQLSAVNKEIYDHIRLGTVEKRWVETTDGKRMLTWVVLPPDFDPAKKYPTLLFCEGGPQSVVSQAWSYRWNFALMASQGYVVVAPNRRGVPSFGQEWLEQISGDYSGQNIRDYLSAIDDVAREPWCDRDRLGCVGASYGGYSVYFLAGCHQKRFKAFIAHCGIFNFESMYGQTEELFFINHDYGGAYWEKDNPTAMRSYANSPHKFVDRWDTPILIVTGEYDFRIPYTQALEAFTAARLHGIPARLVAFEDEAHQVFKPQNSVVWNREFFGWLDKYVKEAR
;
A
#
# COMPACT_ATOMS: atom_id res chain seq x y z
N MET A 1 -58.71 -7.25 32.08
CA MET A 1 -59.32 -8.49 32.54
C MET A 1 -58.34 -9.64 32.44
N LYS A 2 -58.16 -10.31 33.58
CA LYS A 2 -57.46 -11.60 33.84
C LYS A 2 -55.95 -11.72 33.59
N LYS A 3 -55.22 -11.58 34.72
CA LYS A 3 -54.03 -12.41 35.03
C LYS A 3 -54.48 -13.88 35.26
N PRO A 4 -53.61 -14.84 35.05
CA PRO A 4 -53.20 -15.67 36.14
C PRO A 4 -51.68 -15.91 36.16
N ASN A 5 -51.11 -16.03 37.20
CA ASN A 5 -50.93 -16.81 38.39
C ASN A 5 -49.49 -17.39 38.47
N SER A 6 -48.89 -17.00 39.55
CA SER A 6 -47.60 -17.47 40.08
C SER A 6 -47.65 -18.93 40.53
N ALA A 7 -46.58 -19.66 40.39
CA ALA A 7 -45.95 -20.52 41.41
C ALA A 7 -44.96 -21.51 40.73
N ASN A 8 -43.65 -21.44 40.93
CA ASN A 8 -42.96 -22.25 41.91
C ASN A 8 -41.46 -21.95 41.89
N MET A 9 -41.06 -21.31 42.92
CA MET A 9 -39.67 -21.16 43.32
C MET A 9 -39.42 -22.28 44.31
N LYS A 10 -38.45 -23.20 44.03
CA LYS A 10 -37.79 -23.98 45.07
C LYS A 10 -36.30 -24.12 44.75
N LYS A 11 -35.57 -23.50 45.65
CA LYS A 11 -34.13 -23.58 45.89
C LYS A 11 -33.61 -25.04 45.90
N PHE A 12 -32.43 -25.21 45.31
CA PHE A 12 -31.47 -26.21 45.75
C PHE A 12 -30.11 -25.56 45.89
N PHE A 13 -29.76 -25.24 47.13
CA PHE A 13 -28.38 -25.03 47.55
C PHE A 13 -27.77 -26.42 47.77
N LEU A 14 -26.71 -26.76 47.06
CA LEU A 14 -25.82 -27.85 47.44
C LEU A 14 -24.42 -27.26 47.60
N LEU A 15 -23.97 -27.18 48.84
CA LEU A 15 -22.58 -26.99 49.22
C LEU A 15 -21.80 -28.21 48.73
N MET A 16 -20.80 -28.00 47.91
CA MET A 16 -19.72 -29.02 47.72
C MET A 16 -18.39 -28.35 47.93
N ALA A 17 -17.63 -28.91 48.85
CA ALA A 17 -16.32 -28.48 49.27
C ALA A 17 -15.34 -28.49 48.08
N CYS A 18 -14.66 -27.38 47.85
CA CYS A 18 -13.52 -27.32 46.89
C CYS A 18 -12.30 -28.04 47.48
N THR A 19 -12.02 -29.21 46.97
CA THR A 19 -10.68 -29.77 46.99
C THR A 19 -9.88 -29.09 45.86
N VAL A 20 -8.89 -28.32 46.23
CA VAL A 20 -7.95 -27.71 45.28
C VAL A 20 -7.07 -28.84 44.73
N LEU A 21 -7.44 -29.36 43.58
CA LEU A 21 -6.53 -30.09 42.69
C LEU A 21 -6.13 -29.09 41.61
N GLY A 22 -4.85 -28.74 41.58
CA GLY A 22 -4.25 -27.95 40.55
C GLY A 22 -4.41 -28.62 39.17
N LEU A 23 -5.44 -28.21 38.45
CA LEU A 23 -5.52 -28.48 37.02
C LEU A 23 -4.69 -27.37 36.34
N GLY A 24 -3.44 -27.73 35.98
CA GLY A 24 -2.70 -26.98 34.99
C GLY A 24 -3.59 -26.83 33.77
N SER A 25 -3.91 -25.60 33.44
CA SER A 25 -4.52 -25.23 32.16
C SER A 25 -3.54 -25.68 31.08
N CYS A 26 -3.76 -26.86 30.51
CA CYS A 26 -3.23 -27.18 29.22
C CYS A 26 -3.95 -26.23 28.23
N THR A 27 -3.37 -25.08 27.99
CA THR A 27 -3.70 -24.32 26.80
C THR A 27 -3.34 -25.22 25.62
N GLU A 28 -4.34 -25.75 24.94
CA GLU A 28 -4.12 -26.48 23.69
C GLU A 28 -3.33 -25.52 22.78
N ARG A 29 -2.19 -26.00 22.26
CA ARG A 29 -1.42 -25.22 21.28
C ARG A 29 -2.36 -24.90 20.11
N PRO A 30 -2.34 -23.68 19.58
CA PRO A 30 -3.12 -23.36 18.38
C PRO A 30 -2.83 -24.41 17.31
N GLN A 31 -3.88 -24.94 16.70
CA GLN A 31 -3.72 -25.87 15.59
C GLN A 31 -3.21 -25.12 14.36
N PRO A 32 -2.29 -25.70 13.58
CA PRO A 32 -1.86 -25.10 12.33
C PRO A 32 -3.06 -24.82 11.42
N LEU A 33 -3.01 -23.68 10.71
CA LEU A 33 -3.98 -23.43 9.64
C LEU A 33 -3.80 -24.49 8.56
N GLU A 34 -4.88 -25.16 8.21
CA GLU A 34 -4.88 -26.05 7.05
C GLU A 34 -4.74 -25.22 5.79
N ILE A 35 -3.66 -25.42 5.04
CA ILE A 35 -3.39 -24.69 3.80
C ILE A 35 -4.09 -25.42 2.64
N ASP A 36 -5.07 -24.75 2.04
CA ASP A 36 -5.76 -25.22 0.82
C ASP A 36 -5.16 -24.54 -0.40
N ASN A 37 -3.98 -25.00 -0.82
CA ASN A 37 -3.28 -24.48 -2.01
C ASN A 37 -3.20 -25.47 -3.16
N ALA A 38 -3.75 -26.69 -3.02
CA ALA A 38 -3.81 -27.66 -4.08
C ALA A 38 -5.01 -27.41 -5.00
N LEU A 39 -4.81 -27.54 -6.32
CA LEU A 39 -5.90 -27.50 -7.28
C LEU A 39 -6.70 -28.80 -7.24
N THR A 40 -8.02 -28.70 -7.31
CA THR A 40 -8.89 -29.87 -7.48
C THR A 40 -8.78 -30.44 -8.90
N ALA A 41 -9.19 -31.70 -9.08
CA ALA A 41 -9.20 -32.31 -10.41
C ALA A 41 -10.10 -31.54 -11.41
N GLU A 42 -11.17 -30.91 -10.92
CA GLU A 42 -12.08 -30.09 -11.73
C GLU A 42 -11.40 -28.79 -12.16
N GLU A 43 -10.67 -28.10 -11.24
CA GLU A 43 -9.91 -26.88 -11.55
C GLU A 43 -8.81 -27.14 -12.57
N ILE A 44 -8.08 -28.26 -12.42
CA ILE A 44 -7.05 -28.71 -13.38
C ILE A 44 -7.68 -28.98 -14.74
N ALA A 45 -8.78 -29.73 -14.79
CA ALA A 45 -9.46 -30.04 -16.05
C ALA A 45 -10.03 -28.79 -16.74
N ALA A 46 -10.52 -27.81 -15.99
CA ALA A 46 -10.99 -26.54 -16.49
C ALA A 46 -9.86 -25.66 -17.03
N GLY A 47 -8.69 -25.69 -16.40
CA GLY A 47 -7.52 -24.90 -16.76
C GLY A 47 -7.77 -23.39 -16.73
N ARG A 48 -8.72 -22.91 -15.90
CA ARG A 48 -9.15 -21.52 -15.83
C ARG A 48 -8.64 -20.87 -14.55
N PHE A 49 -8.22 -19.63 -14.66
CA PHE A 49 -7.93 -18.80 -13.52
C PHE A 49 -9.24 -18.21 -12.98
N THR A 50 -9.60 -18.57 -11.75
CA THR A 50 -10.83 -18.13 -11.06
C THR A 50 -10.52 -17.41 -9.78
N PRO A 51 -11.46 -16.68 -9.15
CA PRO A 51 -11.25 -16.06 -7.85
C PRO A 51 -10.80 -17.07 -6.78
N GLU A 52 -11.39 -18.26 -6.77
CA GLU A 52 -11.05 -19.32 -5.81
C GLU A 52 -9.60 -19.83 -6.03
N VAL A 53 -9.20 -20.04 -7.28
CA VAL A 53 -7.80 -20.41 -7.62
C VAL A 53 -6.82 -19.30 -7.23
N MET A 54 -7.18 -18.03 -7.40
CA MET A 54 -6.35 -16.90 -6.99
C MET A 54 -6.08 -16.91 -5.48
N TRP A 55 -7.05 -17.34 -4.67
CA TRP A 55 -6.90 -17.43 -3.22
C TRP A 55 -6.08 -18.63 -2.75
N LYS A 56 -5.86 -19.64 -3.59
CA LYS A 56 -4.94 -20.76 -3.35
C LYS A 56 -3.48 -20.38 -3.55
N MET A 57 -3.19 -19.24 -4.19
CA MET A 57 -1.83 -18.79 -4.47
C MET A 57 -1.10 -18.35 -3.20
N GLY A 58 0.14 -18.80 -3.04
CA GLY A 58 1.07 -18.27 -2.03
C GLY A 58 1.51 -16.85 -2.40
N ARG A 59 1.55 -15.96 -1.41
CA ARG A 59 1.96 -14.57 -1.56
C ARG A 59 3.33 -14.37 -0.95
N LEU A 60 4.33 -14.29 -1.80
CA LEU A 60 5.72 -14.07 -1.42
C LEU A 60 5.96 -12.59 -1.09
N GLY A 61 6.80 -12.32 -0.09
CA GLY A 61 7.25 -10.97 0.28
C GLY A 61 8.35 -10.99 1.33
N GLY A 62 8.82 -9.81 1.73
CA GLY A 62 9.76 -9.63 2.82
C GLY A 62 11.14 -10.26 2.62
N SER A 63 11.63 -10.31 1.38
CA SER A 63 12.90 -10.92 1.02
C SER A 63 14.11 -10.17 1.57
N GLN A 64 15.00 -10.86 2.30
CA GLN A 64 16.23 -10.28 2.83
C GLN A 64 17.44 -11.21 2.67
N LEU A 65 18.49 -10.73 2.02
CA LEU A 65 19.77 -11.42 1.95
C LEU A 65 20.49 -11.40 3.31
N SER A 66 21.12 -12.51 3.67
CA SER A 66 22.06 -12.50 4.79
C SER A 66 23.23 -11.57 4.51
N PRO A 67 23.90 -10.99 5.53
CA PRO A 67 25.00 -10.03 5.31
C PRO A 67 26.14 -10.54 4.41
N ASP A 68 26.37 -11.85 4.37
CA ASP A 68 27.36 -12.49 3.50
C ASP A 68 26.81 -12.85 2.10
N GLY A 69 25.54 -12.57 1.81
CA GLY A 69 24.88 -12.86 0.54
C GLY A 69 24.63 -14.34 0.24
N LYS A 70 24.85 -15.25 1.21
CA LYS A 70 24.77 -16.69 0.95
C LYS A 70 23.39 -17.29 1.20
N ARG A 71 22.53 -16.60 1.92
CA ARG A 71 21.17 -17.04 2.26
C ARG A 71 20.18 -15.95 2.01
N LEU A 72 18.98 -16.33 1.64
CA LEU A 72 17.85 -15.43 1.44
C LEU A 72 16.69 -15.89 2.33
N VAL A 73 16.29 -15.07 3.30
CA VAL A 73 15.05 -15.27 4.05
C VAL A 73 13.91 -14.52 3.39
N TYR A 74 12.72 -15.08 3.43
CA TYR A 74 11.51 -14.44 2.90
C TYR A 74 10.26 -15.02 3.57
N THR A 75 9.12 -14.39 3.33
CA THR A 75 7.83 -14.84 3.82
C THR A 75 6.97 -15.38 2.68
N VAL A 76 6.10 -16.34 3.00
CA VAL A 76 4.98 -16.71 2.14
C VAL A 76 3.73 -16.75 3.00
N THR A 77 2.69 -16.03 2.55
CA THR A 77 1.37 -16.05 3.16
C THR A 77 0.45 -16.94 2.35
N TYR A 78 -0.19 -17.90 3.02
CA TYR A 78 -1.27 -18.71 2.47
C TYR A 78 -2.58 -18.41 3.17
N TYR A 79 -3.68 -18.65 2.48
CA TYR A 79 -5.03 -18.40 2.99
C TYR A 79 -5.86 -19.67 3.01
N ASN A 80 -6.79 -19.72 3.95
CA ASN A 80 -7.88 -20.69 3.96
C ASN A 80 -9.21 -19.95 3.79
N LEU A 81 -9.89 -20.19 2.67
CA LEU A 81 -11.18 -19.53 2.37
C LEU A 81 -12.26 -19.94 3.37
N GLY A 82 -12.27 -21.21 3.82
CA GLY A 82 -13.26 -21.71 4.79
C GLY A 82 -13.15 -21.01 6.13
N GLU A 83 -11.92 -20.78 6.61
CA GLU A 83 -11.64 -20.09 7.85
C GLU A 83 -11.57 -18.56 7.71
N ASN A 84 -11.65 -18.05 6.48
CA ASN A 84 -11.59 -16.63 6.15
C ASN A 84 -10.36 -15.90 6.73
N ARG A 85 -9.23 -16.58 6.80
CA ARG A 85 -7.97 -16.03 7.35
C ARG A 85 -6.75 -16.56 6.60
N GLY A 86 -5.63 -15.84 6.77
CA GLY A 86 -4.33 -16.24 6.28
C GLY A 86 -3.32 -16.48 7.39
N VAL A 87 -2.22 -17.11 7.05
CA VAL A 87 -1.06 -17.29 7.90
C VAL A 87 0.23 -17.14 7.11
N THR A 88 1.20 -16.48 7.72
CA THR A 88 2.50 -16.20 7.13
C THR A 88 3.59 -17.02 7.79
N ALA A 89 4.38 -17.71 6.99
CA ALA A 89 5.54 -18.48 7.43
C ALA A 89 6.85 -17.97 6.83
N LEU A 90 7.96 -18.22 7.53
CA LEU A 90 9.31 -17.87 7.09
C LEU A 90 9.93 -19.03 6.32
N TYR A 91 10.62 -18.70 5.24
CA TYR A 91 11.37 -19.61 4.40
C TYR A 91 12.81 -19.13 4.24
N LEU A 92 13.73 -20.05 4.10
CA LEU A 92 15.14 -19.79 3.89
C LEU A 92 15.63 -20.53 2.63
N ARG A 93 16.25 -19.77 1.73
CA ARG A 93 16.92 -20.27 0.56
C ARG A 93 18.43 -20.22 0.75
N ASP A 94 19.13 -21.30 0.46
CA ASP A 94 20.58 -21.30 0.26
C ASP A 94 20.87 -20.83 -1.18
N MET A 95 21.66 -19.78 -1.33
CA MET A 95 21.91 -19.12 -2.62
C MET A 95 22.85 -19.91 -3.53
N ALA A 96 23.62 -20.85 -2.99
CA ALA A 96 24.55 -21.67 -3.78
C ALA A 96 23.88 -22.96 -4.30
N SER A 97 23.18 -23.68 -3.43
CA SER A 97 22.51 -24.94 -3.76
C SER A 97 21.12 -24.74 -4.36
N GLY A 98 20.47 -23.61 -4.04
CA GLY A 98 19.07 -23.36 -4.37
C GLY A 98 18.08 -24.08 -3.45
N GLU A 99 18.54 -24.81 -2.43
CA GLU A 99 17.69 -25.49 -1.47
C GLU A 99 16.84 -24.48 -0.69
N VAL A 100 15.53 -24.79 -0.56
CA VAL A 100 14.57 -24.01 0.21
C VAL A 100 14.09 -24.81 1.39
N ARG A 101 14.07 -24.18 2.56
CA ARG A 101 13.56 -24.77 3.80
C ARG A 101 12.57 -23.85 4.46
N GLN A 102 11.41 -24.36 4.87
CA GLN A 102 10.48 -23.66 5.75
C GLN A 102 11.06 -23.60 7.17
N LEU A 103 11.11 -22.41 7.76
CA LEU A 103 11.65 -22.16 9.10
C LEU A 103 10.60 -22.19 10.20
N THR A 104 9.39 -21.71 9.90
CA THR A 104 8.27 -21.68 10.86
C THR A 104 7.06 -22.38 10.27
N ASP A 105 6.26 -23.01 11.13
CA ASP A 105 5.01 -23.63 10.71
C ASP A 105 3.87 -22.63 10.53
N HIS A 106 2.67 -23.12 10.26
CA HIS A 106 1.46 -22.34 10.03
C HIS A 106 0.56 -22.22 11.28
N THR A 107 1.13 -22.35 12.49
CA THR A 107 0.38 -22.18 13.75
C THR A 107 0.22 -20.71 14.14
N SER A 108 1.15 -19.87 13.70
CA SER A 108 1.24 -18.43 14.04
C SER A 108 1.71 -17.62 12.84
N ASN A 109 1.36 -16.35 12.81
CA ASN A 109 1.94 -15.42 11.84
C ASN A 109 3.39 -15.13 12.19
N ASN A 110 4.26 -15.17 11.18
CA ASN A 110 5.68 -14.89 11.30
C ASN A 110 6.08 -13.93 10.19
N THR A 111 6.37 -12.68 10.54
CA THR A 111 6.57 -11.59 9.58
C THR A 111 7.85 -10.81 9.87
N SER A 112 8.21 -9.87 8.99
CA SER A 112 9.30 -8.92 9.17
C SER A 112 10.63 -9.57 9.55
N PRO A 113 11.14 -10.57 8.78
CA PRO A 113 12.42 -11.19 9.08
C PRO A 113 13.57 -10.20 8.98
N ALA A 114 14.51 -10.25 9.92
CA ALA A 114 15.70 -9.41 9.98
C ALA A 114 16.92 -10.20 10.45
N TRP A 115 18.04 -10.01 9.75
CA TRP A 115 19.30 -10.68 10.10
C TRP A 115 20.05 -9.94 11.20
N SER A 116 20.70 -10.69 12.10
CA SER A 116 21.82 -10.13 12.87
C SER A 116 22.98 -9.78 11.93
N ALA A 117 23.83 -8.82 12.33
CA ALA A 117 24.95 -8.36 11.50
C ALA A 117 25.97 -9.47 11.15
N ASP A 118 26.10 -10.50 12.00
CA ASP A 118 26.95 -11.65 11.74
C ASP A 118 26.25 -12.76 10.92
N GLY A 119 24.97 -12.56 10.59
CA GLY A 119 24.15 -13.52 9.83
C GLY A 119 23.83 -14.83 10.54
N ARG A 120 24.07 -14.94 11.85
CA ARG A 120 23.84 -16.18 12.60
C ARG A 120 22.47 -16.29 13.22
N THR A 121 21.83 -15.15 13.49
CA THR A 121 20.54 -15.05 14.12
C THR A 121 19.55 -14.40 13.17
N LEU A 122 18.33 -14.91 13.16
CA LEU A 122 17.20 -14.35 12.46
C LEU A 122 16.17 -13.86 13.47
N TYR A 123 15.85 -12.57 13.44
CA TYR A 123 14.78 -11.94 14.20
C TYR A 123 13.52 -11.86 13.36
N PHE A 124 12.34 -11.87 13.99
CA PHE A 124 11.06 -11.75 13.30
C PHE A 124 9.93 -11.41 14.28
N LEU A 125 8.83 -10.89 13.77
CA LEU A 125 7.59 -10.73 14.54
C LEU A 125 6.78 -12.02 14.53
N SER A 126 6.17 -12.35 15.67
CA SER A 126 5.24 -13.48 15.76
C SER A 126 4.19 -13.28 16.84
N ASP A 127 2.96 -13.72 16.56
CA ASP A 127 1.81 -13.71 17.48
C ASP A 127 1.67 -15.00 18.31
N ARG A 128 2.68 -15.88 18.33
CA ARG A 128 2.67 -17.19 19.00
C ARG A 128 2.51 -17.15 20.52
N SER A 129 2.77 -16.00 21.15
CA SER A 129 2.55 -15.77 22.59
C SER A 129 1.16 -15.25 22.92
N GLY A 130 0.30 -15.03 21.93
CA GLY A 130 -1.03 -14.42 22.08
C GLY A 130 -1.06 -12.91 21.79
N THR A 131 0.10 -12.24 21.87
CA THR A 131 0.37 -10.88 21.40
C THR A 131 1.52 -10.90 20.41
N GLN A 132 1.54 -9.93 19.48
CA GLN A 132 2.64 -9.81 18.52
C GLN A 132 3.90 -9.31 19.24
N GLN A 133 4.95 -10.12 19.21
CA GLN A 133 6.23 -9.85 19.88
C GLN A 133 7.40 -10.13 18.94
N VAL A 134 8.58 -9.61 19.27
CA VAL A 134 9.82 -9.96 18.58
C VAL A 134 10.33 -11.30 19.09
N TRP A 135 10.71 -12.17 18.16
CA TRP A 135 11.29 -13.48 18.39
C TRP A 135 12.60 -13.61 17.62
N HIS A 136 13.46 -14.51 18.03
CA HIS A 136 14.66 -14.85 17.27
C HIS A 136 14.88 -16.37 17.23
N MET A 137 15.63 -16.80 16.22
CA MET A 137 16.09 -18.17 16.09
C MET A 137 17.47 -18.22 15.44
N ALA A 138 18.19 -19.32 15.60
CA ALA A 138 19.41 -19.51 14.85
C ALA A 138 19.11 -19.58 13.33
N ALA A 139 19.93 -18.98 12.50
CA ALA A 139 19.78 -19.04 11.04
C ALA A 139 19.85 -20.49 10.49
N ALA A 140 20.50 -21.40 11.22
CA ALA A 140 20.50 -22.83 10.91
C ALA A 140 19.14 -23.52 11.22
N GLY A 141 18.19 -22.83 11.82
CA GLY A 141 16.92 -23.36 12.33
C GLY A 141 16.99 -23.72 13.80
N GLY A 142 15.87 -24.07 14.37
CA GLY A 142 15.71 -24.41 15.79
C GLY A 142 14.47 -23.79 16.39
N GLU A 143 14.24 -23.98 17.67
CA GLU A 143 13.08 -23.39 18.37
C GLU A 143 13.26 -21.88 18.53
N PRO A 144 12.26 -21.08 18.12
CA PRO A 144 12.26 -19.65 18.35
C PRO A 144 12.26 -19.27 19.83
N GLN A 145 12.99 -18.23 20.17
CA GLN A 145 13.08 -17.66 21.51
C GLN A 145 12.52 -16.25 21.52
N GLN A 146 11.76 -15.91 22.55
CA GLN A 146 11.11 -14.61 22.68
C GLN A 146 12.14 -13.54 23.08
N VAL A 147 12.15 -12.42 22.33
CA VAL A 147 13.02 -11.25 22.58
C VAL A 147 12.28 -10.21 23.41
N THR A 148 11.04 -9.89 23.06
CA THR A 148 10.17 -8.96 23.79
C THR A 148 9.02 -9.71 24.45
N ALA A 149 8.59 -9.25 25.63
CA ALA A 149 7.47 -9.84 26.38
C ALA A 149 6.64 -8.70 27.00
N PHE A 150 6.12 -7.82 26.16
CA PHE A 150 5.32 -6.68 26.56
C PHE A 150 3.82 -7.02 26.56
N ASP A 151 3.04 -6.28 27.36
CA ASP A 151 1.58 -6.45 27.41
C ASP A 151 0.89 -6.02 26.10
N ALA A 152 1.46 -5.01 25.42
CA ALA A 152 0.98 -4.52 24.13
C ALA A 152 1.73 -5.18 22.97
N ASP A 153 1.08 -5.21 21.79
CA ASP A 153 1.70 -5.67 20.55
C ASP A 153 2.92 -4.81 20.19
N VAL A 154 3.94 -5.46 19.65
CA VAL A 154 5.05 -4.82 18.94
C VAL A 154 4.70 -4.78 17.47
N GLU A 155 4.48 -3.59 16.91
CA GLU A 155 4.04 -3.41 15.52
C GLU A 155 5.20 -3.48 14.53
N GLY A 156 6.40 -3.06 14.95
CA GLY A 156 7.62 -3.11 14.17
C GLY A 156 8.87 -3.09 15.04
N PHE A 157 10.01 -3.51 14.51
CA PHE A 157 11.27 -3.54 15.23
C PHE A 157 12.49 -3.43 14.31
N GLY A 158 13.64 -3.10 14.88
CA GLY A 158 14.93 -3.22 14.20
C GLY A 158 16.07 -3.31 15.19
N VAL A 159 16.90 -4.35 15.04
CA VAL A 159 18.11 -4.55 15.84
C VAL A 159 19.27 -3.77 15.22
N ASN A 160 20.05 -3.06 16.03
CA ASN A 160 21.22 -2.35 15.54
C ASN A 160 22.36 -3.30 15.15
N LYS A 161 23.30 -2.81 14.34
CA LYS A 161 24.40 -3.64 13.81
C LYS A 161 25.33 -4.19 14.92
N PRO A 162 25.64 -3.48 16.02
CA PRO A 162 26.34 -4.05 17.16
C PRO A 162 25.58 -5.17 17.88
N GLY A 163 24.25 -5.22 17.77
CA GLY A 163 23.41 -6.23 18.42
C GLY A 163 23.16 -5.96 19.91
N ASP A 164 23.38 -4.73 20.37
CA ASP A 164 23.23 -4.31 21.78
C ASP A 164 21.97 -3.47 22.04
N ALA A 165 21.22 -3.13 20.99
CA ALA A 165 20.00 -2.36 21.07
C ALA A 165 18.96 -2.77 20.01
N ILE A 166 17.70 -2.54 20.35
CA ILE A 166 16.56 -2.72 19.49
C ILE A 166 15.68 -1.47 19.58
N TRP A 167 15.21 -0.96 18.43
CA TRP A 167 14.04 -0.11 18.44
C TRP A 167 12.78 -0.96 18.21
N TYR A 168 11.68 -0.52 18.79
CA TYR A 168 10.37 -1.10 18.52
C TYR A 168 9.27 -0.04 18.57
N VAL A 169 8.16 -0.35 17.92
CA VAL A 169 6.98 0.53 17.86
C VAL A 169 5.83 -0.12 18.60
N GLN A 170 5.14 0.67 19.42
CA GLN A 170 3.90 0.30 20.09
C GLN A 170 2.89 1.45 20.04
N THR A 171 1.61 1.11 19.95
CA THR A 171 0.53 2.08 20.11
C THR A 171 0.31 2.38 21.59
N VAL A 172 0.38 3.64 21.97
CA VAL A 172 0.21 4.13 23.35
C VAL A 172 -0.94 5.12 23.45
N ALA A 173 -1.57 5.21 24.63
CA ALA A 173 -2.49 6.30 24.93
C ALA A 173 -1.69 7.53 25.37
N VAL A 174 -1.97 8.69 24.77
CA VAL A 174 -1.29 9.95 25.09
C VAL A 174 -2.15 10.75 26.05
N PRO A 175 -1.65 11.12 27.25
CA PRO A 175 -2.40 11.90 28.22
C PRO A 175 -2.86 13.25 27.65
N GLY A 176 -4.15 13.56 27.81
CA GLY A 176 -4.75 14.79 27.30
C GLY A 176 -5.18 14.74 25.83
N ALA A 177 -4.92 13.62 25.15
CA ALA A 177 -5.37 13.38 23.77
C ALA A 177 -6.61 12.46 23.68
N GLU A 178 -7.24 12.11 24.81
CA GLU A 178 -8.40 11.22 24.88
C GLU A 178 -9.56 11.74 24.03
N LYS A 179 -10.13 10.87 23.21
CA LYS A 179 -11.27 11.15 22.34
C LYS A 179 -12.50 10.29 22.67
N CYS A 180 -12.29 9.17 23.37
CA CYS A 180 -13.38 8.27 23.75
C CYS A 180 -14.09 8.78 25.01
N SER A 181 -15.43 8.83 24.97
CA SER A 181 -16.24 9.29 26.10
C SER A 181 -16.02 8.48 27.38
N ALA A 182 -15.72 7.18 27.28
CA ALA A 182 -15.40 6.35 28.45
C ALA A 182 -14.09 6.75 29.13
N ASP A 183 -13.15 7.34 28.38
CA ASP A 183 -11.89 7.86 28.91
C ASP A 183 -12.04 9.26 29.49
N LEU A 184 -12.84 10.09 28.88
CA LEU A 184 -13.13 11.46 29.32
C LEU A 184 -14.08 11.50 30.54
N TYR A 185 -15.07 10.60 30.59
CA TYR A 185 -16.08 10.50 31.64
C TYR A 185 -15.96 9.15 32.37
N LYS A 186 -15.04 9.05 33.33
CA LYS A 186 -14.73 7.81 34.06
C LYS A 186 -15.93 7.24 34.84
N ASP A 187 -16.94 8.04 35.15
CA ASP A 187 -18.23 7.63 35.75
C ASP A 187 -19.19 7.00 34.72
N MET A 188 -18.87 7.11 33.41
CA MET A 188 -19.67 6.55 32.30
C MET A 188 -18.90 5.57 31.44
N PRO A 189 -18.31 4.49 32.01
CA PRO A 189 -17.35 3.62 31.30
C PRO A 189 -17.96 2.77 30.17
N ARG A 190 -19.29 2.80 30.00
CA ARG A 190 -19.99 2.07 28.92
C ARG A 190 -20.42 2.98 27.77
N SER A 191 -20.13 4.27 27.86
CA SER A 191 -20.37 5.20 26.75
C SER A 191 -19.47 4.87 25.57
N LYS A 192 -19.99 5.01 24.34
CA LYS A 192 -19.28 4.72 23.09
C LYS A 192 -19.27 5.92 22.14
N ALA A 193 -19.28 7.14 22.67
CA ALA A 193 -19.18 8.34 21.87
C ALA A 193 -17.71 8.72 21.66
N HIS A 194 -17.38 9.22 20.48
CA HIS A 194 -16.15 9.94 20.23
C HIS A 194 -16.43 11.45 20.28
N ILE A 195 -15.52 12.23 20.83
CA ILE A 195 -15.68 13.67 21.07
C ILE A 195 -14.48 14.40 20.51
N TYR A 196 -14.73 15.27 19.53
CA TYR A 196 -13.69 16.00 18.80
C TYR A 196 -13.98 17.50 18.82
N ASP A 197 -12.97 18.30 19.10
CA ASP A 197 -13.00 19.75 19.02
C ASP A 197 -12.20 20.28 17.82
N ASP A 198 -11.46 19.39 17.13
CA ASP A 198 -10.62 19.70 15.96
C ASP A 198 -10.55 18.50 15.00
N LEU A 199 -9.91 18.67 13.84
CA LEU A 199 -9.61 17.62 12.88
C LEU A 199 -8.34 16.84 13.31
N MET A 200 -8.08 15.60 12.87
CA MET A 200 -8.97 14.75 12.09
C MET A 200 -9.74 13.84 13.04
N ALA A 201 -11.05 13.67 12.82
CA ALA A 201 -11.82 12.72 13.60
C ALA A 201 -11.57 11.26 13.20
N ARG A 202 -11.18 11.04 11.94
CA ARG A 202 -10.98 9.72 11.33
C ARG A 202 -9.74 9.74 10.45
N HIS A 203 -9.08 8.58 10.31
CA HIS A 203 -7.96 8.43 9.41
C HIS A 203 -8.03 7.04 8.75
N TRP A 204 -7.96 6.95 7.43
CA TRP A 204 -8.03 5.75 6.60
C TRP A 204 -9.27 4.87 6.88
N ASN A 205 -9.25 4.04 7.92
CA ASN A 205 -10.31 3.11 8.30
C ASN A 205 -10.57 3.03 9.81
N TYR A 206 -10.05 3.99 10.59
CA TYR A 206 -10.23 4.03 12.04
C TYR A 206 -10.60 5.44 12.52
N TRP A 207 -11.27 5.48 13.67
CA TRP A 207 -11.52 6.72 14.41
C TRP A 207 -10.29 7.07 15.24
N ASP A 208 -9.94 8.35 15.33
CA ASP A 208 -8.94 8.82 16.27
C ASP A 208 -9.46 8.62 17.71
N GLU A 209 -8.78 7.78 18.48
CA GLU A 209 -9.07 7.47 19.88
C GLU A 209 -8.10 8.15 20.85
N GLY A 210 -7.21 8.99 20.36
CA GLY A 210 -6.14 9.60 21.16
C GLY A 210 -5.02 8.61 21.49
N ARG A 211 -4.80 7.65 20.61
CA ARG A 211 -3.74 6.65 20.69
C ARG A 211 -2.83 6.80 19.50
N TYR A 212 -1.51 6.81 19.75
CA TYR A 212 -0.50 7.08 18.73
C TYR A 212 0.60 6.02 18.78
N ARG A 213 1.23 5.76 17.64
CA ARG A 213 2.40 4.89 17.54
C ARG A 213 3.62 5.63 18.02
N HIS A 214 4.25 5.12 19.09
CA HIS A 214 5.50 5.67 19.59
C HIS A 214 6.67 4.74 19.32
N LEU A 215 7.83 5.34 19.14
CA LEU A 215 9.10 4.68 18.88
C LEU A 215 9.89 4.57 20.18
N PHE A 216 10.24 3.33 20.54
CA PHE A 216 11.01 3.00 21.74
C PHE A 216 12.38 2.49 21.37
N ILE A 217 13.37 2.75 22.22
CA ILE A 217 14.69 2.15 22.14
C ILE A 217 14.98 1.40 23.45
N ALA A 218 15.37 0.12 23.33
CA ALA A 218 15.72 -0.74 24.45
C ALA A 218 17.12 -1.33 24.29
N ALA A 219 17.78 -1.61 25.42
CA ALA A 219 18.97 -2.43 25.43
C ALA A 219 18.62 -3.89 25.11
N LEU A 220 19.47 -4.55 24.31
CA LEU A 220 19.36 -5.95 23.96
C LEU A 220 20.52 -6.71 24.62
N THR A 221 20.21 -7.60 25.56
CA THR A 221 21.21 -8.39 26.29
C THR A 221 20.81 -9.86 26.30
N ASP A 222 21.71 -10.74 25.92
CA ASP A 222 21.48 -12.18 25.84
C ASP A 222 20.21 -12.56 25.07
N GLY A 223 19.92 -11.84 23.97
CA GLY A 223 18.76 -12.06 23.11
C GLY A 223 17.43 -11.58 23.68
N LYS A 224 17.45 -10.78 24.79
CA LYS A 224 16.24 -10.22 25.40
C LYS A 224 16.30 -8.71 25.43
N ALA A 225 15.18 -8.09 25.09
CA ALA A 225 15.02 -6.64 25.20
C ALA A 225 14.60 -6.26 26.63
N ALA A 226 15.22 -5.20 27.14
CA ALA A 226 14.76 -4.52 28.35
C ALA A 226 13.49 -3.68 28.04
N GLU A 227 12.91 -3.06 29.04
CA GLU A 227 11.93 -1.99 28.84
C GLU A 227 12.58 -0.81 28.11
N GLY A 228 11.92 -0.30 27.06
CA GLY A 228 12.46 0.74 26.21
C GLY A 228 12.16 2.14 26.71
N VAL A 229 12.97 3.08 26.25
CA VAL A 229 12.74 4.51 26.41
C VAL A 229 11.92 5.00 25.22
N ASP A 230 10.80 5.66 25.48
CA ASP A 230 10.02 6.39 24.49
C ASP A 230 10.80 7.62 24.02
N ILE A 231 11.21 7.63 22.76
CA ILE A 231 12.01 8.74 22.19
C ILE A 231 11.14 9.79 21.48
N VAL A 232 9.84 9.53 21.31
CA VAL A 232 8.84 10.49 20.81
C VAL A 232 8.42 11.42 21.95
N GLY A 233 8.25 10.86 23.14
CA GLY A 233 7.83 11.54 24.36
C GLY A 233 6.41 11.22 24.76
N ALA A 234 6.21 10.80 25.99
CA ALA A 234 4.94 10.24 26.49
C ALA A 234 3.71 11.18 26.37
N ASP A 235 3.94 12.51 26.30
CA ASP A 235 2.88 13.51 26.17
C ASP A 235 2.71 14.01 24.70
N THR A 236 3.31 13.31 23.72
CA THR A 236 3.37 13.75 22.33
C THR A 236 2.35 12.98 21.47
N ALA A 237 1.42 13.68 20.88
CA ALA A 237 0.37 13.09 20.01
C ALA A 237 0.84 13.01 18.54
N TRP A 238 1.91 12.28 18.28
CA TRP A 238 2.48 12.06 16.95
C TRP A 238 2.72 10.57 16.69
N ASP A 239 2.48 10.15 15.46
CA ASP A 239 2.77 8.77 15.00
C ASP A 239 4.19 8.65 14.45
N VAL A 240 4.90 7.60 14.88
CA VAL A 240 6.19 7.18 14.31
C VAL A 240 6.17 5.64 14.14
N PRO A 241 6.20 5.10 12.92
CA PRO A 241 6.18 5.77 11.61
C PRO A 241 4.89 6.55 11.35
N THR A 242 4.90 7.36 10.28
CA THR A 242 3.79 8.25 9.97
C THR A 242 2.48 7.49 9.67
N ALA A 243 1.37 7.99 10.21
CA ALA A 243 0.04 7.47 9.87
C ALA A 243 -0.40 7.95 8.46
N PRO A 244 -1.35 7.25 7.82
CA PRO A 244 -2.10 6.06 8.29
C PRO A 244 -1.38 4.74 8.05
N TYR A 245 -0.42 4.72 7.13
CA TYR A 245 0.28 3.51 6.73
C TYR A 245 1.45 3.26 7.67
N PHE A 246 1.60 2.03 8.09
CA PHE A 246 2.73 1.62 8.90
C PHE A 246 3.85 1.10 8.01
N ASP A 247 4.98 1.81 7.96
CA ASP A 247 6.14 1.39 7.19
C ASP A 247 7.44 1.52 8.02
N THR A 248 8.02 0.38 8.38
CA THR A 248 9.26 0.32 9.15
C THR A 248 10.48 0.89 8.40
N ALA A 249 10.41 1.03 7.06
CA ALA A 249 11.44 1.70 6.28
C ALA A 249 11.58 3.20 6.61
N GLU A 250 10.63 3.78 7.34
CA GLU A 250 10.73 5.14 7.88
C GLU A 250 11.66 5.25 9.12
N ILE A 251 12.26 4.13 9.58
CA ILE A 251 13.11 4.07 10.77
C ILE A 251 14.42 3.35 10.44
N ALA A 252 15.56 3.98 10.64
CA ALA A 252 16.87 3.45 10.26
C ALA A 252 17.96 3.69 11.30
N TRP A 253 18.60 2.62 11.78
CA TRP A 253 19.84 2.71 12.57
C TRP A 253 21.01 3.21 11.73
N SER A 254 21.87 4.03 12.32
CA SER A 254 23.24 4.22 11.83
C SER A 254 24.01 2.90 11.87
N ASN A 255 25.03 2.72 11.02
CA ASN A 255 25.84 1.49 11.02
C ASN A 255 26.62 1.30 12.33
N ALA A 256 27.04 2.40 12.98
CA ALA A 256 27.61 2.37 14.33
C ALA A 256 26.59 1.97 15.40
N GLY A 257 25.30 2.10 15.14
CA GLY A 257 24.21 1.78 16.06
C GLY A 257 24.06 2.79 17.21
N ASP A 258 24.67 3.96 17.09
CA ASP A 258 24.66 5.05 18.08
C ASP A 258 23.59 6.09 17.80
N ARG A 259 23.05 6.16 16.57
CA ARG A 259 22.01 7.08 16.13
C ARG A 259 20.85 6.35 15.44
N LEU A 260 19.64 6.90 15.58
CA LEU A 260 18.44 6.41 14.92
C LEU A 260 17.80 7.55 14.15
N ALA A 261 17.67 7.39 12.82
CA ALA A 261 16.91 8.30 11.98
C ALA A 261 15.48 7.78 11.82
N TYR A 262 14.49 8.68 11.86
CA TYR A 262 13.10 8.30 11.67
C TYR A 262 12.28 9.44 11.07
N THR A 263 11.19 9.09 10.38
CA THR A 263 10.21 10.04 9.86
C THR A 263 9.16 10.34 10.92
N CYS A 264 8.77 11.61 11.03
CA CYS A 264 7.66 12.05 11.86
C CYS A 264 6.97 13.26 11.22
N LYS A 265 5.65 13.34 11.37
CA LYS A 265 4.83 14.49 10.97
C LYS A 265 4.43 15.26 12.22
N PRO A 266 5.19 16.32 12.61
CA PRO A 266 5.02 17.03 13.89
C PRO A 266 3.90 18.08 13.78
N LEU A 267 2.74 17.69 13.33
CA LEU A 267 1.55 18.51 13.18
C LEU A 267 0.39 17.92 13.99
N ALA A 268 -0.61 18.72 14.29
CA ALA A 268 -1.81 18.30 15.00
C ALA A 268 -3.04 19.06 14.49
N GLY A 269 -4.22 18.53 14.76
CA GLY A 269 -5.48 19.19 14.47
C GLY A 269 -5.68 19.52 13.00
N THR A 270 -6.24 20.68 12.73
CA THR A 270 -6.49 21.17 11.37
C THR A 270 -5.23 21.25 10.52
N ASP A 271 -4.07 21.63 11.09
CA ASP A 271 -2.81 21.68 10.34
C ASP A 271 -2.36 20.28 9.88
N TYR A 272 -2.60 19.25 10.70
CA TYR A 272 -2.34 17.87 10.33
C TYR A 272 -3.22 17.42 9.14
N ALA A 273 -4.50 17.81 9.12
CA ALA A 273 -5.44 17.46 8.06
C ALA A 273 -5.14 18.16 6.73
N LEU A 274 -4.49 19.31 6.76
CA LEU A 274 -4.25 20.17 5.58
C LEU A 274 -2.85 20.02 4.98
N SER A 275 -1.93 19.32 5.62
CA SER A 275 -0.53 19.24 5.19
C SER A 275 0.00 17.80 5.24
N THR A 276 0.98 17.52 4.39
CA THR A 276 1.81 16.30 4.44
C THR A 276 3.22 16.58 4.95
N ASP A 277 3.48 17.76 5.52
CA ASP A 277 4.79 18.19 6.02
C ASP A 277 5.30 17.23 7.13
N SER A 278 6.13 16.29 6.72
CA SER A 278 6.85 15.37 7.61
C SER A 278 8.34 15.59 7.46
N ASP A 279 9.08 15.33 8.51
CA ASP A 279 10.51 15.60 8.60
C ASP A 279 11.29 14.34 9.02
N ILE A 280 12.59 14.35 8.74
CA ILE A 280 13.52 13.36 9.27
C ILE A 280 14.11 13.85 10.58
N PHE A 281 13.96 13.04 11.62
CA PHE A 281 14.53 13.24 12.93
C PHE A 281 15.68 12.27 13.16
N VAL A 282 16.71 12.71 13.85
CA VAL A 282 17.86 11.89 14.26
C VAL A 282 18.01 11.93 15.77
N TYR A 283 17.81 10.78 16.41
CA TYR A 283 18.05 10.58 17.83
C TYR A 283 19.46 10.07 18.07
N ASP A 284 20.18 10.67 19.01
CA ASP A 284 21.52 10.27 19.47
C ASP A 284 21.42 9.55 20.82
N ARG A 285 21.81 8.28 20.85
CA ARG A 285 21.68 7.40 22.05
C ARG A 285 22.51 7.89 23.24
N ALA A 286 23.67 8.46 22.99
CA ALA A 286 24.59 8.87 24.07
C ALA A 286 24.09 10.10 24.80
N SER A 287 23.53 11.07 24.08
CA SER A 287 23.05 12.33 24.66
C SER A 287 21.55 12.32 24.95
N GLY A 288 20.79 11.38 24.43
CA GLY A 288 19.31 11.35 24.49
C GLY A 288 18.65 12.51 23.74
N ARG A 289 19.35 13.14 22.79
CA ARG A 289 18.85 14.31 22.05
C ARG A 289 18.35 13.91 20.65
N THR A 290 17.25 14.53 20.26
CA THR A 290 16.69 14.44 18.89
C THR A 290 16.94 15.75 18.16
N VAL A 291 17.28 15.65 16.86
CA VAL A 291 17.47 16.79 15.96
C VAL A 291 16.64 16.57 14.72
N ASN A 292 15.82 17.57 14.33
CA ASN A 292 15.17 17.61 13.03
C ASN A 292 16.19 18.09 11.98
N ILE A 293 16.47 17.25 10.98
CA ILE A 293 17.47 17.58 9.94
C ILE A 293 16.89 18.34 8.75
N CYS A 294 15.56 18.37 8.60
CA CYS A 294 14.87 19.06 7.50
C CYS A 294 14.51 20.50 7.84
N LYS A 295 14.38 20.86 9.12
CA LYS A 295 14.10 22.22 9.57
C LYS A 295 15.36 22.88 10.14
N PRO A 296 15.72 24.09 9.69
CA PRO A 296 16.88 24.79 10.23
C PRO A 296 16.67 25.15 11.71
N MET A 297 17.48 24.62 12.58
CA MET A 297 17.67 25.19 13.92
C MET A 297 18.59 26.38 13.78
N GLU A 298 18.04 27.62 13.86
CA GLU A 298 18.75 28.91 13.96
C GLU A 298 20.10 28.96 13.22
N GLY A 299 20.06 28.96 11.88
CA GLY A 299 21.25 29.24 11.06
C GLY A 299 22.19 28.07 10.78
N ARG A 300 21.86 26.82 11.12
CA ARG A 300 22.72 25.65 10.93
C ARG A 300 22.47 24.83 9.66
N VAL A 301 21.32 24.93 9.01
CA VAL A 301 21.09 24.23 7.75
C VAL A 301 21.50 25.15 6.60
N ARG A 302 22.48 24.71 5.83
CA ARG A 302 22.90 25.38 4.59
C ARG A 302 22.30 24.63 3.42
N PHE A 303 21.37 25.26 2.74
CA PHE A 303 20.83 24.73 1.47
C PHE A 303 21.84 25.02 0.34
N ASN A 304 22.14 24.00 -0.46
CA ASN A 304 22.85 24.24 -1.70
C ASN A 304 21.99 25.15 -2.60
N ALA A 305 22.57 26.25 -3.08
CA ALA A 305 21.89 27.31 -3.82
C ALA A 305 21.18 26.87 -5.11
N MET A 306 21.37 25.63 -5.54
CA MET A 306 20.68 25.04 -6.70
C MET A 306 19.27 24.52 -6.40
N VAL A 307 18.90 24.32 -5.12
CA VAL A 307 17.67 23.60 -4.81
C VAL A 307 16.50 24.50 -4.42
N HIS A 308 16.63 25.43 -3.55
CA HIS A 308 15.60 26.45 -3.22
C HIS A 308 16.21 27.53 -2.31
N ARG A 309 16.33 28.74 -2.80
CA ARG A 309 16.71 29.88 -1.98
C ARG A 309 15.58 30.21 -1.01
N ASN A 310 15.73 29.92 0.25
CA ASN A 310 14.93 30.41 1.39
C ASN A 310 13.66 29.64 1.77
N THR A 311 13.43 28.40 1.35
CA THR A 311 12.29 27.64 1.85
C THR A 311 12.76 26.48 2.73
N PRO A 312 12.28 26.35 3.99
CA PRO A 312 12.35 25.09 4.69
C PRO A 312 11.64 24.03 3.85
N PHE A 313 11.99 22.75 3.99
CA PHE A 313 11.30 21.66 3.30
C PHE A 313 9.85 21.58 3.81
N PRO A 314 8.84 22.03 3.04
CA PRO A 314 7.47 22.11 3.53
C PRO A 314 6.61 20.91 3.11
N GLY A 315 7.14 20.05 2.24
CA GLY A 315 6.49 18.84 1.79
C GLY A 315 6.80 17.64 2.68
N TYR A 316 6.54 16.45 2.24
CA TYR A 316 6.96 15.32 3.03
C TYR A 316 8.43 14.97 2.77
N ASP A 317 9.16 14.66 3.86
CA ASP A 317 10.50 14.10 3.87
C ASP A 317 10.45 12.75 4.58
N LYS A 318 10.77 11.66 3.86
CA LYS A 318 10.54 10.28 4.33
C LYS A 318 11.66 9.32 3.98
N TYR A 319 11.68 8.18 4.67
CA TYR A 319 12.52 7.02 4.35
C TYR A 319 14.02 7.30 4.45
N PRO A 320 14.54 7.64 5.63
CA PRO A 320 15.95 7.89 5.83
C PRO A 320 16.79 6.62 5.68
N VAL A 321 17.89 6.70 4.94
CA VAL A 321 18.83 5.58 4.75
C VAL A 321 20.26 6.07 4.98
N TRP A 322 20.95 5.50 5.96
CA TRP A 322 22.33 5.85 6.28
C TRP A 322 23.32 5.32 5.25
N SER A 323 24.31 6.13 4.86
CA SER A 323 25.47 5.66 4.11
C SER A 323 26.32 4.68 4.95
N PRO A 324 27.06 3.75 4.33
CA PRO A 324 27.86 2.78 5.08
C PRO A 324 28.86 3.37 6.07
N ASP A 325 29.38 4.58 5.81
CA ASP A 325 30.29 5.34 6.68
C ASP A 325 29.59 6.25 7.71
N ASP A 326 28.26 6.22 7.79
CA ASP A 326 27.40 7.04 8.65
C ASP A 326 27.57 8.56 8.47
N ARG A 327 28.17 8.98 7.36
CA ARG A 327 28.33 10.39 7.04
C ARG A 327 27.08 11.00 6.45
N TYR A 328 26.35 10.25 5.63
CA TYR A 328 25.21 10.75 4.89
C TYR A 328 23.90 10.04 5.29
N ILE A 329 22.80 10.79 5.19
CA ILE A 329 21.45 10.23 5.20
C ILE A 329 20.84 10.57 3.84
N ALA A 330 20.48 9.55 3.05
CA ALA A 330 19.62 9.72 1.88
C ALA A 330 18.17 9.63 2.30
N PHE A 331 17.28 10.42 1.69
CA PHE A 331 15.85 10.40 1.98
C PHE A 331 15.03 10.90 0.78
N ARG A 332 13.74 10.60 0.76
CA ARG A 332 12.80 11.05 -0.27
C ARG A 332 12.16 12.35 0.17
N SER A 333 11.90 13.26 -0.79
CA SER A 333 11.33 14.58 -0.50
C SER A 333 10.39 15.05 -1.61
N MET A 334 9.22 15.55 -1.23
CA MET A 334 8.35 16.36 -2.09
C MET A 334 8.50 17.84 -1.75
N ALA A 335 8.37 18.72 -2.74
CA ALA A 335 8.57 20.16 -2.55
C ALA A 335 7.34 20.84 -1.94
N THR A 336 6.14 20.35 -2.25
CA THR A 336 4.87 21.00 -1.93
C THR A 336 4.05 20.14 -0.98
N PRO A 337 3.64 20.65 0.20
CA PRO A 337 2.85 19.88 1.15
C PRO A 337 1.46 19.58 0.57
N GLY A 338 1.01 18.32 0.69
CA GLY A 338 -0.30 17.89 0.23
C GLY A 338 -0.48 17.75 -1.28
N TYR A 339 0.58 17.97 -2.07
CA TYR A 339 0.49 17.91 -3.53
C TYR A 339 0.97 16.56 -4.06
N GLU A 340 0.03 15.63 -4.23
CA GLU A 340 0.30 14.25 -4.65
C GLU A 340 0.89 14.11 -6.07
N ALA A 341 0.72 15.15 -6.93
CA ALA A 341 1.34 15.20 -8.25
C ALA A 341 2.76 15.78 -8.24
N ASP A 342 3.35 16.09 -7.08
CA ASP A 342 4.73 16.55 -6.99
C ASP A 342 5.72 15.41 -7.15
N LYS A 343 6.92 15.71 -7.67
CA LYS A 343 7.98 14.70 -7.83
C LYS A 343 8.61 14.31 -6.51
N GLU A 344 8.71 13.02 -6.23
CA GLU A 344 9.54 12.50 -5.14
C GLU A 344 11.02 12.57 -5.53
N ARG A 345 11.73 13.56 -4.99
CA ARG A 345 13.17 13.76 -5.19
C ARG A 345 13.97 12.87 -4.24
N LEU A 346 15.16 12.50 -4.63
CA LEU A 346 16.14 11.85 -3.76
C LEU A 346 17.09 12.92 -3.19
N MET A 347 17.04 13.10 -1.88
CA MET A 347 17.86 14.06 -1.16
C MET A 347 18.98 13.37 -0.38
N ARG A 348 20.07 14.11 -0.07
CA ARG A 348 21.17 13.66 0.77
C ARG A 348 21.52 14.74 1.80
N TYR A 349 21.47 14.37 3.07
CA TYR A 349 21.96 15.19 4.18
C TYR A 349 23.38 14.77 4.55
N ASP A 350 24.33 15.73 4.67
CA ASP A 350 25.70 15.51 5.19
C ASP A 350 25.73 15.81 6.69
N CYS A 351 25.92 14.78 7.52
CA CYS A 351 25.95 14.88 8.98
C CYS A 351 27.11 15.75 9.52
N ARG A 352 28.13 16.03 8.71
CA ARG A 352 29.28 16.88 9.13
C ARG A 352 29.03 18.35 8.87
N THR A 353 28.40 18.67 7.74
CA THR A 353 28.19 20.06 7.30
C THR A 353 26.77 20.55 7.52
N ALA A 354 25.82 19.66 7.81
CA ALA A 354 24.39 19.89 7.84
C ALA A 354 23.85 20.43 6.50
N GLU A 355 24.48 20.08 5.38
CA GLU A 355 24.05 20.46 4.04
C GLU A 355 23.14 19.41 3.44
N ILE A 356 22.03 19.85 2.82
CA ILE A 356 21.13 18.99 2.03
C ILE A 356 21.36 19.26 0.54
N THR A 357 21.47 18.17 -0.23
CA THR A 357 21.68 18.21 -1.69
C THR A 357 20.59 17.39 -2.38
N ASP A 358 19.95 17.94 -3.43
CA ASP A 358 19.12 17.18 -4.34
C ASP A 358 20.00 16.31 -5.25
N LEU A 359 19.81 15.01 -5.23
CA LEU A 359 20.56 14.05 -6.02
C LEU A 359 19.90 13.75 -7.38
N THR A 360 18.65 14.18 -7.59
CA THR A 360 17.86 13.89 -8.79
C THR A 360 17.25 15.12 -9.46
N PRO A 361 17.95 16.27 -9.54
CA PRO A 361 17.36 17.52 -10.04
C PRO A 361 16.93 17.41 -11.51
N SER A 362 17.64 16.65 -12.31
CA SER A 362 17.39 16.44 -13.75
C SER A 362 16.77 15.10 -14.10
N PHE A 363 16.43 14.28 -13.12
CA PHE A 363 15.73 13.00 -13.31
C PHE A 363 14.22 13.21 -13.17
N ASP A 364 13.49 12.92 -14.24
CA ASP A 364 12.07 13.28 -14.38
C ASP A 364 11.12 12.19 -13.85
N TYR A 365 11.60 11.33 -12.94
CA TYR A 365 10.84 10.26 -12.34
C TYR A 365 11.04 10.23 -10.82
N HIS A 366 10.13 9.56 -10.11
CA HIS A 366 10.25 9.31 -8.68
C HIS A 366 11.41 8.35 -8.37
N ALA A 367 12.03 8.49 -7.20
CA ALA A 367 13.03 7.55 -6.69
C ALA A 367 12.48 6.89 -5.41
N THR A 368 12.24 5.58 -5.45
CA THR A 368 11.67 4.82 -4.33
C THR A 368 12.56 3.67 -3.91
N ASN A 369 12.36 3.10 -2.71
CA ASN A 369 13.12 1.93 -2.22
C ASN A 369 14.65 2.14 -2.32
N VAL A 370 15.14 3.23 -1.73
CA VAL A 370 16.53 3.66 -1.84
C VAL A 370 17.44 2.79 -0.97
N ALA A 371 18.61 2.39 -1.50
CA ALA A 371 19.64 1.68 -0.75
C ALA A 371 21.05 2.08 -1.19
N TRP A 372 21.98 2.16 -0.23
CA TRP A 372 23.41 2.36 -0.52
C TRP A 372 24.09 1.03 -0.83
N ALA A 373 24.82 0.95 -1.94
CA ALA A 373 25.71 -0.16 -2.22
C ALA A 373 27.10 0.05 -1.60
N ASP A 374 27.57 1.28 -1.62
CA ASP A 374 28.78 1.79 -0.99
C ASP A 374 28.60 3.28 -0.70
N ASP A 375 29.65 3.98 -0.18
CA ASP A 375 29.55 5.40 0.21
C ASP A 375 29.28 6.36 -0.97
N ARG A 376 29.25 5.87 -2.20
CA ARG A 376 29.12 6.65 -3.43
C ARG A 376 28.12 6.13 -4.43
N THR A 377 27.49 5.01 -4.16
CA THR A 377 26.56 4.37 -5.09
C THR A 377 25.23 4.09 -4.41
N LEU A 378 24.18 4.70 -4.96
CA LEU A 378 22.80 4.46 -4.57
C LEU A 378 22.07 3.62 -5.59
N TRP A 379 21.22 2.74 -5.12
CA TRP A 379 20.24 2.00 -5.92
C TRP A 379 18.84 2.37 -5.48
N PHE A 380 17.92 2.43 -6.42
CA PHE A 380 16.53 2.75 -6.16
C PHE A 380 15.63 2.23 -7.29
N ILE A 381 14.33 2.19 -7.03
CA ILE A 381 13.30 1.82 -8.01
C ILE A 381 12.67 3.10 -8.56
N ALA A 382 12.45 3.14 -9.89
CA ALA A 382 11.74 4.23 -10.54
C ALA A 382 10.60 3.75 -11.44
N PRO A 383 9.42 4.42 -11.42
CA PRO A 383 8.35 4.15 -12.36
C PRO A 383 8.71 4.73 -13.74
N MET A 384 8.79 3.88 -14.76
CA MET A 384 9.19 4.29 -16.11
C MET A 384 8.36 3.57 -17.16
N GLU A 385 7.66 4.35 -18.01
CA GLU A 385 6.86 3.83 -19.13
C GLU A 385 5.94 2.65 -18.80
N GLY A 386 5.20 2.78 -17.67
CA GLY A 386 4.26 1.76 -17.23
C GLY A 386 4.89 0.52 -16.62
N THR A 387 6.12 0.62 -16.10
CA THR A 387 6.85 -0.44 -15.39
C THR A 387 7.63 0.16 -14.23
N TYR A 388 8.13 -0.68 -13.33
CA TYR A 388 9.05 -0.26 -12.27
C TYR A 388 10.42 -0.90 -12.48
N GLN A 389 11.45 -0.05 -12.69
CA GLN A 389 12.80 -0.49 -13.04
C GLN A 389 13.81 -0.15 -11.94
N LEU A 390 14.84 -0.99 -11.80
CA LEU A 390 15.95 -0.75 -10.90
C LEU A 390 16.95 0.21 -11.52
N CYS A 391 17.28 1.26 -10.78
CA CYS A 391 18.19 2.33 -11.19
C CYS A 391 19.40 2.38 -10.26
N ARG A 392 20.52 2.87 -10.79
CA ARG A 392 21.77 3.10 -10.07
C ARG A 392 22.23 4.55 -10.27
N LEU A 393 22.62 5.21 -9.18
CA LEU A 393 23.16 6.55 -9.18
C LEU A 393 24.57 6.55 -8.59
N ALA A 394 25.56 6.97 -9.37
CA ALA A 394 26.92 7.20 -8.89
C ALA A 394 27.08 8.64 -8.42
N LEU A 395 27.60 8.83 -7.21
CA LEU A 395 27.84 10.15 -6.64
C LEU A 395 29.28 10.61 -6.89
N PRO A 396 29.51 11.91 -7.12
CA PRO A 396 30.85 12.46 -7.26
C PRO A 396 31.68 12.25 -5.98
N ALA A 397 33.01 12.29 -6.12
CA ALA A 397 33.89 12.21 -4.95
C ALA A 397 33.61 13.38 -3.99
N PRO A 398 33.75 13.19 -2.67
CA PRO A 398 33.47 14.23 -1.67
C PRO A 398 34.21 15.55 -1.86
N ASP A 399 35.39 15.50 -2.49
CA ASP A 399 36.29 16.65 -2.74
C ASP A 399 36.10 17.25 -4.14
N ALA A 400 35.17 16.73 -4.94
CA ALA A 400 34.91 17.28 -6.27
C ALA A 400 34.27 18.66 -6.14
N THR A 401 35.04 19.70 -6.50
CA THR A 401 34.52 21.06 -6.59
C THR A 401 33.42 21.09 -7.67
N CYS A 402 32.15 21.27 -7.23
CA CYS A 402 31.00 21.51 -8.08
C CYS A 402 30.79 20.44 -9.19
N GLY A 403 30.56 19.18 -8.77
CA GLY A 403 30.10 18.15 -9.71
C GLY A 403 28.59 18.21 -9.85
N THR A 404 28.10 18.34 -11.08
CA THR A 404 26.72 17.96 -11.38
C THR A 404 26.53 16.49 -11.06
N VAL A 405 25.46 16.13 -10.35
CA VAL A 405 25.10 14.72 -10.17
C VAL A 405 24.71 14.18 -11.55
N ASP A 406 25.33 13.08 -11.96
CA ASP A 406 24.98 12.42 -13.21
C ASP A 406 23.54 11.91 -13.19
N LEU A 407 22.93 11.73 -14.36
CA LEU A 407 21.64 11.07 -14.44
C LEU A 407 21.75 9.62 -13.96
N PRO A 408 20.77 9.10 -13.23
CA PRO A 408 20.73 7.70 -12.85
C PRO A 408 20.78 6.78 -14.10
N THR A 409 21.51 5.69 -13.98
CA THR A 409 21.50 4.62 -14.98
C THR A 409 20.32 3.69 -14.70
N VAL A 410 19.45 3.49 -15.68
CA VAL A 410 18.43 2.43 -15.62
C VAL A 410 19.13 1.11 -15.88
N VAL A 411 19.10 0.20 -14.91
CA VAL A 411 19.84 -1.06 -14.96
C VAL A 411 18.99 -2.18 -15.54
N THR A 412 17.74 -2.34 -15.07
CA THR A 412 16.82 -3.35 -15.58
C THR A 412 15.95 -2.80 -16.71
N SER A 413 15.40 -3.68 -17.53
CA SER A 413 14.48 -3.30 -18.61
C SER A 413 13.54 -4.47 -18.94
N GLY A 414 12.40 -4.16 -19.51
CA GLY A 414 11.38 -5.15 -19.89
C GLY A 414 10.03 -4.90 -19.23
N ASP A 415 9.04 -5.73 -19.58
CA ASP A 415 7.67 -5.60 -19.12
C ASP A 415 7.48 -6.34 -17.79
N HIS A 416 8.02 -5.76 -16.73
CA HIS A 416 7.90 -6.25 -15.35
C HIS A 416 7.96 -5.08 -14.37
N ASP A 417 7.51 -5.33 -13.14
CA ASP A 417 7.72 -4.42 -12.02
C ASP A 417 8.69 -5.05 -11.02
N ILE A 418 9.67 -4.27 -10.59
CA ILE A 418 10.45 -4.54 -9.38
C ILE A 418 9.72 -3.86 -8.23
N ASN A 419 9.18 -4.66 -7.30
CA ASN A 419 8.42 -4.16 -6.14
C ASN A 419 9.33 -3.80 -4.96
N ALA A 420 10.38 -4.59 -4.78
CA ALA A 420 11.39 -4.43 -3.73
C ALA A 420 12.69 -5.08 -4.16
N PHE A 421 13.79 -4.72 -3.49
CA PHE A 421 15.06 -5.41 -3.65
C PHE A 421 15.87 -5.41 -2.35
N THR A 422 16.80 -6.36 -2.24
CA THR A 422 17.76 -6.47 -1.14
C THR A 422 19.16 -6.67 -1.70
N MET A 423 20.16 -6.08 -1.04
CA MET A 423 21.54 -6.14 -1.46
C MET A 423 22.45 -6.56 -0.30
N ALA A 424 23.25 -7.59 -0.49
CA ALA A 424 24.29 -8.00 0.46
C ALA A 424 25.31 -8.95 -0.23
N GLY A 425 26.53 -8.97 0.26
CA GLY A 425 27.57 -9.86 -0.23
C GLY A 425 27.86 -9.77 -1.73
N GLY A 426 27.65 -8.59 -2.33
CA GLY A 426 27.83 -8.35 -3.76
C GLY A 426 26.68 -8.87 -4.66
N ARG A 427 25.58 -9.32 -4.07
CA ARG A 427 24.37 -9.78 -4.76
C ARG A 427 23.25 -8.76 -4.66
N ILE A 428 22.36 -8.78 -5.66
CA ILE A 428 21.07 -8.06 -5.65
C ILE A 428 19.99 -9.10 -5.91
N VAL A 429 18.99 -9.17 -5.03
CA VAL A 429 17.78 -9.97 -5.23
C VAL A 429 16.58 -9.04 -5.24
N ALA A 430 15.77 -9.12 -6.29
CA ALA A 430 14.56 -8.34 -6.49
C ALA A 430 13.31 -9.21 -6.37
N GLU A 431 12.24 -8.62 -5.83
CA GLU A 431 10.87 -9.13 -5.90
C GLU A 431 10.22 -8.57 -7.17
N VAL A 432 9.89 -9.45 -8.09
CA VAL A 432 9.43 -9.09 -9.43
C VAL A 432 8.02 -9.60 -9.67
N THR A 433 7.17 -8.77 -10.27
CA THR A 433 5.85 -9.17 -10.76
C THR A 433 5.67 -8.84 -12.23
N THR A 434 4.71 -9.53 -12.85
CA THR A 434 4.12 -9.10 -14.13
C THR A 434 2.59 -9.24 -14.04
N MET A 435 1.84 -8.66 -14.95
CA MET A 435 0.37 -8.89 -15.03
C MET A 435 0.00 -10.37 -15.18
N ARG A 436 0.97 -11.27 -15.41
CA ARG A 436 0.80 -12.71 -15.59
C ARG A 436 1.53 -13.55 -14.54
N MET A 437 2.22 -12.93 -13.60
CA MET A 437 3.02 -13.62 -12.59
C MET A 437 2.93 -12.84 -11.26
N ALA A 438 2.45 -13.51 -10.21
CA ALA A 438 2.56 -13.02 -8.84
C ALA A 438 4.03 -12.85 -8.45
N THR A 439 4.28 -12.15 -7.35
CA THR A 439 5.65 -11.88 -6.87
C THR A 439 6.49 -13.14 -6.79
N GLU A 440 7.64 -13.11 -7.47
CA GLU A 440 8.70 -14.10 -7.41
C GLU A 440 10.05 -13.40 -7.23
N GLN A 441 11.04 -14.15 -6.75
CA GLN A 441 12.39 -13.65 -6.52
C GLN A 441 13.28 -13.85 -7.74
N PHE A 442 14.05 -12.82 -8.05
CA PHE A 442 15.05 -12.84 -9.14
C PHE A 442 16.37 -12.29 -8.65
N GLU A 443 17.47 -12.93 -9.00
CA GLU A 443 18.80 -12.33 -8.90
C GLU A 443 19.00 -11.36 -10.06
N VAL A 444 19.50 -10.17 -9.76
CA VAL A 444 19.78 -9.12 -10.74
C VAL A 444 21.27 -9.05 -10.98
N ASP A 445 21.72 -9.18 -12.21
CA ASP A 445 23.12 -8.89 -12.57
C ASP A 445 23.32 -7.37 -12.57
N PRO A 446 24.19 -6.81 -11.71
CA PRO A 446 24.38 -5.37 -11.61
C PRO A 446 25.05 -4.74 -12.84
N ALA A 447 25.63 -5.54 -13.73
CA ALA A 447 26.34 -5.05 -14.91
C ALA A 447 25.41 -4.79 -16.10
N ASP A 448 24.43 -5.68 -16.33
CA ASP A 448 23.55 -5.62 -17.50
C ASP A 448 22.06 -5.70 -17.16
N GLY A 449 21.70 -5.82 -15.88
CA GLY A 449 20.32 -5.88 -15.41
C GLY A 449 19.59 -7.19 -15.69
N LYS A 450 20.30 -8.23 -16.12
CA LYS A 450 19.70 -9.53 -16.40
C LYS A 450 19.06 -10.12 -15.13
N LEU A 451 17.81 -10.55 -15.28
CA LEU A 451 17.03 -11.20 -14.24
C LEU A 451 17.15 -12.73 -14.34
N THR A 452 17.54 -13.38 -13.24
CA THR A 452 17.59 -14.84 -13.12
C THR A 452 16.62 -15.28 -12.02
N GLN A 453 15.56 -16.02 -12.38
CA GLN A 453 14.53 -16.45 -11.44
C GLN A 453 15.08 -17.38 -10.36
N LEU A 454 14.78 -17.08 -9.11
CA LEU A 454 15.17 -17.85 -7.93
C LEU A 454 14.02 -18.65 -7.33
N SER A 455 12.81 -18.11 -7.32
CA SER A 455 11.65 -18.75 -6.70
C SER A 455 10.56 -19.07 -7.73
N ALA A 456 9.68 -19.99 -7.39
CA ALA A 456 8.51 -20.37 -8.19
C ALA A 456 7.40 -20.87 -7.25
N VAL A 457 6.96 -20.00 -6.33
CA VAL A 457 6.03 -20.34 -5.25
C VAL A 457 4.70 -20.88 -5.78
N ASN A 458 4.24 -20.35 -6.90
CA ASN A 458 2.95 -20.69 -7.51
C ASN A 458 3.07 -21.57 -8.77
N LYS A 459 4.21 -22.24 -8.95
CA LYS A 459 4.50 -23.03 -10.16
C LYS A 459 3.42 -24.08 -10.44
N GLU A 460 3.00 -24.82 -9.41
CA GLU A 460 1.99 -25.88 -9.56
C GLU A 460 0.66 -25.32 -10.09
N ILE A 461 0.25 -24.14 -9.62
CA ILE A 461 -0.96 -23.47 -10.13
C ILE A 461 -0.74 -23.03 -11.58
N TYR A 462 0.39 -22.37 -11.89
CA TYR A 462 0.66 -21.90 -13.26
C TYR A 462 0.79 -23.01 -14.29
N ASP A 463 1.26 -24.20 -13.88
CA ASP A 463 1.37 -25.36 -14.79
C ASP A 463 0.00 -25.88 -15.25
N HIS A 464 -1.08 -25.54 -14.54
CA HIS A 464 -2.42 -26.05 -14.81
C HIS A 464 -3.43 -24.99 -15.25
N ILE A 465 -3.11 -23.69 -15.14
CA ILE A 465 -4.01 -22.62 -15.59
C ILE A 465 -3.49 -21.98 -16.88
N ARG A 466 -4.43 -21.46 -17.68
CA ARG A 466 -4.09 -20.70 -18.89
C ARG A 466 -4.33 -19.22 -18.62
N LEU A 467 -3.29 -18.40 -18.76
CA LEU A 467 -3.37 -16.96 -18.69
C LEU A 467 -3.29 -16.33 -20.09
N GLY A 468 -3.95 -15.21 -20.25
CA GLY A 468 -3.95 -14.43 -21.48
C GLY A 468 -2.61 -13.79 -21.81
N THR A 469 -2.54 -13.04 -22.87
CA THR A 469 -1.36 -12.24 -23.25
C THR A 469 -1.55 -10.77 -22.93
N VAL A 470 -0.43 -10.07 -22.69
CA VAL A 470 -0.40 -8.63 -22.39
C VAL A 470 0.34 -7.92 -23.52
N GLU A 471 -0.26 -6.88 -24.06
CA GLU A 471 0.28 -6.12 -25.17
C GLU A 471 0.44 -4.63 -24.79
N LYS A 472 1.55 -4.02 -25.22
CA LYS A 472 1.74 -2.56 -25.20
C LYS A 472 1.07 -1.95 -26.42
N ARG A 473 0.23 -0.95 -26.18
CA ARG A 473 -0.41 -0.18 -27.25
C ARG A 473 -0.23 1.31 -26.97
N TRP A 474 0.35 2.02 -27.95
CA TRP A 474 0.48 3.46 -27.87
C TRP A 474 -0.68 4.11 -28.62
N VAL A 475 -1.57 4.75 -27.86
CA VAL A 475 -2.79 5.40 -28.37
C VAL A 475 -2.54 6.89 -28.51
N GLU A 476 -2.95 7.46 -29.63
CA GLU A 476 -2.96 8.92 -29.83
C GLU A 476 -4.15 9.52 -29.06
N THR A 477 -3.84 10.52 -28.23
CA THR A 477 -4.85 11.26 -27.47
C THR A 477 -5.43 12.41 -28.29
N THR A 478 -6.55 12.98 -27.84
CA THR A 478 -7.27 14.04 -28.57
C THR A 478 -6.44 15.33 -28.78
N ASP A 479 -5.37 15.51 -28.02
CA ASP A 479 -4.42 16.64 -28.15
C ASP A 479 -3.09 16.24 -28.80
N GLY A 480 -3.04 15.08 -29.46
CA GLY A 480 -1.90 14.61 -30.26
C GLY A 480 -0.73 14.04 -29.47
N LYS A 481 -0.88 13.78 -28.17
CA LYS A 481 0.13 13.09 -27.38
C LYS A 481 -0.04 11.57 -27.48
N ARG A 482 1.01 10.80 -27.14
CA ARG A 482 0.98 9.34 -27.15
C ARG A 482 0.82 8.81 -25.73
N MET A 483 -0.18 7.96 -25.52
CA MET A 483 -0.51 7.37 -24.23
C MET A 483 -0.28 5.85 -24.27
N LEU A 484 0.52 5.32 -23.35
CA LEU A 484 0.64 3.88 -23.17
C LEU A 484 -0.66 3.30 -22.63
N THR A 485 -1.16 2.27 -23.30
CA THR A 485 -2.31 1.49 -22.90
C THR A 485 -1.95 0.01 -22.88
N TRP A 486 -2.11 -0.65 -21.74
CA TRP A 486 -1.99 -2.10 -21.67
C TRP A 486 -3.28 -2.73 -22.20
N VAL A 487 -3.15 -3.73 -23.08
CA VAL A 487 -4.26 -4.53 -23.57
C VAL A 487 -4.04 -5.98 -23.16
N VAL A 488 -4.93 -6.50 -22.32
CA VAL A 488 -4.83 -7.88 -21.84
C VAL A 488 -5.88 -8.74 -22.57
N LEU A 489 -5.39 -9.68 -23.35
CA LEU A 489 -6.21 -10.57 -24.18
C LEU A 489 -6.55 -11.85 -23.42
N PRO A 490 -7.73 -12.47 -23.67
CA PRO A 490 -8.11 -13.75 -23.07
C PRO A 490 -7.14 -14.89 -23.39
N PRO A 491 -7.10 -15.95 -22.56
CA PRO A 491 -6.47 -17.21 -22.96
C PRO A 491 -7.04 -17.74 -24.27
N ASP A 492 -6.21 -18.34 -25.11
CA ASP A 492 -6.60 -18.91 -26.40
C ASP A 492 -7.26 -17.87 -27.33
N PHE A 493 -6.78 -16.62 -27.29
CA PHE A 493 -7.29 -15.53 -28.10
C PHE A 493 -7.24 -15.87 -29.59
N ASP A 494 -8.37 -15.68 -30.27
CA ASP A 494 -8.54 -15.90 -31.71
C ASP A 494 -8.98 -14.58 -32.36
N PRO A 495 -8.15 -13.92 -33.18
CA PRO A 495 -8.51 -12.63 -33.78
C PRO A 495 -9.71 -12.69 -34.75
N ALA A 496 -10.15 -13.86 -35.11
CA ALA A 496 -11.37 -14.04 -35.95
C ALA A 496 -12.66 -13.99 -35.12
N LYS A 497 -12.58 -14.06 -33.79
CA LYS A 497 -13.71 -13.98 -32.88
C LYS A 497 -13.91 -12.58 -32.35
N LYS A 498 -15.11 -12.28 -31.84
CA LYS A 498 -15.44 -11.03 -31.18
C LYS A 498 -15.50 -11.21 -29.67
N TYR A 499 -14.86 -10.29 -28.95
CA TYR A 499 -14.75 -10.33 -27.50
C TYR A 499 -15.41 -9.12 -26.83
N PRO A 500 -16.10 -9.34 -25.70
CA PRO A 500 -16.51 -8.25 -24.82
C PRO A 500 -15.26 -7.58 -24.25
N THR A 501 -15.28 -6.26 -24.16
CA THR A 501 -14.09 -5.48 -23.82
C THR A 501 -14.38 -4.53 -22.66
N LEU A 502 -13.46 -4.45 -21.69
CA LEU A 502 -13.55 -3.60 -20.51
C LEU A 502 -12.55 -2.45 -20.60
N LEU A 503 -13.02 -1.24 -20.42
CA LEU A 503 -12.17 -0.11 -20.07
C LEU A 503 -11.94 -0.14 -18.57
N PHE A 504 -10.69 -0.22 -18.15
CA PHE A 504 -10.30 -0.06 -16.76
C PHE A 504 -9.88 1.39 -16.48
N CYS A 505 -10.52 2.01 -15.49
CA CYS A 505 -10.18 3.33 -14.98
C CYS A 505 -9.33 3.17 -13.72
N GLU A 506 -8.07 3.60 -13.79
CA GLU A 506 -7.12 3.52 -12.68
C GLU A 506 -7.48 4.51 -11.57
N GLY A 507 -7.25 4.08 -10.32
CA GLY A 507 -7.38 4.91 -9.12
C GLY A 507 -6.25 5.93 -8.94
N GLY A 508 -6.04 6.37 -7.75
CA GLY A 508 -5.07 7.41 -7.37
C GLY A 508 -5.78 8.78 -7.19
N PRO A 509 -5.58 9.77 -8.07
CA PRO A 509 -5.23 9.65 -9.50
C PRO A 509 -3.75 9.47 -9.85
N GLN A 510 -2.83 9.72 -8.95
CA GLN A 510 -1.40 9.65 -9.18
C GLN A 510 -0.86 8.21 -9.03
N SER A 511 -1.49 7.26 -9.73
CA SER A 511 -1.13 5.85 -9.74
C SER A 511 -0.97 5.31 -11.16
N VAL A 512 0.12 4.61 -11.43
CA VAL A 512 0.44 4.05 -12.76
C VAL A 512 -0.24 2.69 -12.95
N VAL A 513 -0.79 2.45 -14.14
CA VAL A 513 -1.11 1.11 -14.59
C VAL A 513 0.18 0.45 -15.06
N SER A 514 0.79 -0.33 -14.18
CA SER A 514 2.05 -1.00 -14.42
C SER A 514 1.88 -2.51 -14.66
N GLN A 515 2.95 -3.27 -14.59
CA GLN A 515 2.94 -4.73 -14.68
C GLN A 515 2.54 -5.42 -13.36
N ALA A 516 1.97 -4.69 -12.40
CA ALA A 516 1.62 -5.21 -11.10
C ALA A 516 0.65 -6.41 -11.15
N TRP A 517 0.97 -7.47 -10.40
CA TRP A 517 0.00 -8.52 -10.07
C TRP A 517 -0.85 -8.07 -8.90
N SER A 518 -2.14 -7.95 -9.11
CA SER A 518 -3.08 -7.54 -8.06
C SER A 518 -3.96 -8.71 -7.62
N TYR A 519 -4.14 -8.88 -6.31
CA TYR A 519 -5.12 -9.82 -5.76
C TYR A 519 -6.53 -9.21 -5.61
N ARG A 520 -6.71 -7.95 -6.04
CA ARG A 520 -7.99 -7.22 -6.07
C ARG A 520 -8.47 -7.00 -7.50
N TRP A 521 -7.82 -6.12 -8.23
CA TRP A 521 -8.08 -5.79 -9.63
C TRP A 521 -7.10 -6.56 -10.52
N ASN A 522 -7.37 -7.86 -10.73
CA ASN A 522 -6.48 -8.73 -11.47
C ASN A 522 -6.89 -8.82 -12.95
N PHE A 523 -6.08 -8.25 -13.83
CA PHE A 523 -6.38 -8.23 -15.26
C PHE A 523 -6.30 -9.62 -15.90
N ALA A 524 -5.38 -10.48 -15.43
CA ALA A 524 -5.31 -11.87 -15.90
C ALA A 524 -6.57 -12.65 -15.50
N LEU A 525 -7.14 -12.39 -14.32
CA LEU A 525 -8.41 -12.97 -13.90
C LEU A 525 -9.56 -12.47 -14.77
N MET A 526 -9.65 -11.17 -15.06
CA MET A 526 -10.69 -10.61 -15.96
C MET A 526 -10.57 -11.21 -17.36
N ALA A 527 -9.35 -11.31 -17.89
CA ALA A 527 -9.10 -11.93 -19.18
C ALA A 527 -9.47 -13.42 -19.19
N SER A 528 -9.19 -14.16 -18.12
CA SER A 528 -9.59 -15.57 -17.97
C SER A 528 -11.10 -15.78 -17.92
N GLN A 529 -11.86 -14.73 -17.57
CA GLN A 529 -13.32 -14.76 -17.70
C GLN A 529 -13.80 -14.42 -19.13
N GLY A 530 -12.89 -14.22 -20.09
CA GLY A 530 -13.19 -14.01 -21.51
C GLY A 530 -13.39 -12.55 -21.92
N TYR A 531 -12.94 -11.60 -21.10
CA TYR A 531 -12.92 -10.17 -21.44
C TYR A 531 -11.55 -9.76 -21.98
N VAL A 532 -11.55 -8.87 -22.95
CA VAL A 532 -10.36 -8.04 -23.23
C VAL A 532 -10.34 -6.89 -22.25
N VAL A 533 -9.18 -6.59 -21.64
CA VAL A 533 -9.03 -5.46 -20.71
C VAL A 533 -8.18 -4.38 -21.36
N VAL A 534 -8.68 -3.15 -21.38
CA VAL A 534 -7.99 -1.94 -21.87
C VAL A 534 -7.68 -1.07 -20.68
N ALA A 535 -6.41 -0.93 -20.34
CA ALA A 535 -5.95 -0.26 -19.13
C ALA A 535 -4.95 0.85 -19.48
N PRO A 536 -5.45 2.08 -19.74
CA PRO A 536 -4.63 3.20 -20.19
C PRO A 536 -3.93 3.92 -19.04
N ASN A 537 -2.71 4.39 -19.29
CA ASN A 537 -1.96 5.33 -18.47
C ASN A 537 -2.32 6.77 -18.86
N ARG A 538 -3.54 7.19 -18.50
CA ARG A 538 -4.05 8.54 -18.76
C ARG A 538 -3.23 9.61 -18.05
N ARG A 539 -3.43 10.89 -18.39
CA ARG A 539 -2.80 11.99 -17.68
C ARG A 539 -3.05 11.96 -16.18
N GLY A 540 -2.03 12.38 -15.42
CA GLY A 540 -2.04 12.36 -13.97
C GLY A 540 -1.42 11.11 -13.35
N VAL A 541 -0.88 10.16 -14.15
CA VAL A 541 -0.13 9.03 -13.60
C VAL A 541 1.38 9.31 -13.63
N PRO A 542 2.16 8.87 -12.64
CA PRO A 542 3.62 8.88 -12.69
C PRO A 542 4.11 7.95 -13.81
N SER A 543 5.41 7.94 -14.10
CA SER A 543 6.02 7.05 -15.12
C SER A 543 6.17 7.64 -16.52
N PHE A 544 5.63 8.85 -16.77
CA PHE A 544 5.72 9.53 -18.07
C PHE A 544 6.23 10.99 -17.94
N GLY A 545 6.95 11.28 -16.86
CA GLY A 545 7.48 12.59 -16.53
C GLY A 545 6.52 13.46 -15.74
N GLN A 546 7.07 14.53 -15.14
CA GLN A 546 6.34 15.43 -14.25
C GLN A 546 5.23 16.21 -14.98
N GLU A 547 5.47 16.65 -16.24
CA GLU A 547 4.43 17.32 -17.05
C GLU A 547 3.18 16.46 -17.24
N TRP A 548 3.34 15.13 -17.43
CA TRP A 548 2.22 14.22 -17.57
C TRP A 548 1.47 14.03 -16.26
N LEU A 549 2.20 13.94 -15.15
CA LEU A 549 1.65 13.75 -13.82
C LEU A 549 0.82 14.95 -13.34
N GLU A 550 1.33 16.16 -13.49
CA GLU A 550 0.70 17.39 -13.01
C GLU A 550 -0.64 17.72 -13.70
N GLN A 551 -0.86 17.24 -14.92
CA GLN A 551 -2.04 17.61 -15.73
C GLN A 551 -3.37 17.10 -15.16
N ILE A 552 -3.36 16.36 -14.08
CA ILE A 552 -4.59 15.94 -13.39
C ILE A 552 -5.10 16.99 -12.41
N SER A 553 -4.21 17.78 -11.82
CA SER A 553 -4.55 18.72 -10.76
C SER A 553 -5.44 19.87 -11.28
N GLY A 554 -6.57 20.08 -10.60
CA GLY A 554 -7.57 21.08 -10.97
C GLY A 554 -8.38 20.76 -12.24
N ASP A 555 -8.20 19.55 -12.83
CA ASP A 555 -8.93 19.17 -14.06
C ASP A 555 -9.31 17.68 -14.13
N TYR A 556 -10.00 17.16 -13.13
CA TYR A 556 -10.47 15.78 -13.09
C TYR A 556 -11.41 15.41 -14.24
N SER A 557 -12.15 16.35 -14.79
CA SER A 557 -13.14 16.13 -15.86
C SER A 557 -12.63 16.43 -17.27
N GLY A 558 -11.36 16.77 -17.41
CA GLY A 558 -10.79 17.28 -18.66
C GLY A 558 -10.13 16.23 -19.54
N GLN A 559 -8.84 16.43 -19.81
CA GLN A 559 -8.11 15.60 -20.77
C GLN A 559 -7.99 14.13 -20.33
N ASN A 560 -7.86 13.84 -19.05
CA ASN A 560 -7.83 12.49 -18.50
C ASN A 560 -9.08 11.66 -18.86
N ILE A 561 -10.27 12.26 -18.89
CA ILE A 561 -11.50 11.60 -19.33
C ILE A 561 -11.47 11.35 -20.86
N ARG A 562 -10.97 12.31 -21.64
CA ARG A 562 -10.77 12.13 -23.09
C ARG A 562 -9.73 11.05 -23.38
N ASP A 563 -8.70 10.91 -22.55
CA ASP A 563 -7.69 9.86 -22.66
C ASP A 563 -8.30 8.47 -22.49
N TYR A 564 -9.17 8.27 -21.49
CA TYR A 564 -9.94 7.01 -21.34
C TYR A 564 -10.78 6.70 -22.58
N LEU A 565 -11.49 7.68 -23.11
CA LEU A 565 -12.31 7.49 -24.32
C LEU A 565 -11.45 7.22 -25.56
N SER A 566 -10.29 7.88 -25.68
CA SER A 566 -9.34 7.62 -26.77
C SER A 566 -8.83 6.17 -26.75
N ALA A 567 -8.53 5.65 -25.57
CA ALA A 567 -8.03 4.28 -25.40
C ALA A 567 -9.08 3.24 -25.86
N ILE A 568 -10.32 3.36 -25.37
CA ILE A 568 -11.36 2.38 -25.72
C ILE A 568 -11.81 2.54 -27.17
N ASP A 569 -11.88 3.77 -27.70
CA ASP A 569 -12.25 4.01 -29.12
C ASP A 569 -11.18 3.48 -30.08
N ASP A 570 -9.90 3.54 -29.69
CA ASP A 570 -8.82 2.97 -30.49
C ASP A 570 -8.91 1.44 -30.57
N VAL A 571 -9.07 0.77 -29.43
CA VAL A 571 -9.23 -0.70 -29.37
C VAL A 571 -10.53 -1.13 -30.05
N ALA A 572 -11.59 -0.34 -29.96
CA ALA A 572 -12.86 -0.64 -30.61
C ALA A 572 -12.80 -0.63 -32.17
N ARG A 573 -11.70 -0.20 -32.77
CA ARG A 573 -11.48 -0.32 -34.23
C ARG A 573 -11.04 -1.72 -34.64
N GLU A 574 -10.56 -2.50 -33.70
CA GLU A 574 -10.10 -3.86 -33.97
C GLU A 574 -11.27 -4.79 -34.37
N PRO A 575 -11.07 -5.67 -35.36
CA PRO A 575 -12.12 -6.58 -35.81
C PRO A 575 -12.60 -7.56 -34.74
N TRP A 576 -11.73 -7.88 -33.79
CA TRP A 576 -12.04 -8.77 -32.67
C TRP A 576 -12.74 -8.07 -31.49
N CYS A 577 -12.76 -6.75 -31.44
CA CYS A 577 -13.51 -6.03 -30.41
C CYS A 577 -14.99 -5.95 -30.77
N ASP A 578 -15.85 -6.38 -29.84
CA ASP A 578 -17.28 -6.23 -30.00
C ASP A 578 -17.74 -4.88 -29.42
N ARG A 579 -17.99 -3.94 -30.30
CA ARG A 579 -18.43 -2.58 -29.93
C ARG A 579 -19.77 -2.52 -29.19
N ASP A 580 -20.58 -3.55 -29.37
CA ASP A 580 -21.87 -3.66 -28.68
C ASP A 580 -21.77 -4.31 -27.31
N ARG A 581 -20.56 -4.74 -26.90
CA ARG A 581 -20.29 -5.40 -25.64
C ARG A 581 -19.10 -4.77 -24.90
N LEU A 582 -19.18 -3.44 -24.67
CA LEU A 582 -18.18 -2.69 -23.90
C LEU A 582 -18.68 -2.47 -22.48
N GLY A 583 -17.81 -2.65 -21.49
CA GLY A 583 -18.01 -2.31 -20.09
C GLY A 583 -16.96 -1.28 -19.61
N CYS A 584 -17.26 -0.55 -18.55
CA CYS A 584 -16.33 0.39 -17.93
C CYS A 584 -16.29 0.16 -16.42
N VAL A 585 -15.09 -0.03 -15.87
CA VAL A 585 -14.90 -0.43 -14.48
C VAL A 585 -13.76 0.38 -13.84
N GLY A 586 -13.85 0.65 -12.53
CA GLY A 586 -12.80 1.36 -11.82
C GLY A 586 -13.07 1.52 -10.34
N ALA A 587 -12.02 1.86 -9.58
CA ALA A 587 -12.08 2.07 -8.14
C ALA A 587 -11.49 3.40 -7.74
N SER A 588 -11.93 3.96 -6.59
CA SER A 588 -11.39 5.19 -6.03
C SER A 588 -11.57 6.37 -7.02
N TYR A 589 -10.50 7.06 -7.37
CA TYR A 589 -10.52 8.01 -8.49
C TYR A 589 -11.03 7.34 -9.80
N GLY A 590 -10.69 6.07 -10.04
CA GLY A 590 -11.24 5.31 -11.17
C GLY A 590 -12.75 5.10 -11.06
N GLY A 591 -13.28 4.92 -9.85
CA GLY A 591 -14.72 4.87 -9.56
C GLY A 591 -15.39 6.22 -9.81
N TYR A 592 -14.73 7.34 -9.48
CA TYR A 592 -15.13 8.69 -9.92
C TYR A 592 -15.22 8.76 -11.44
N SER A 593 -14.17 8.31 -12.13
CA SER A 593 -14.12 8.33 -13.60
C SER A 593 -15.28 7.54 -14.22
N VAL A 594 -15.64 6.41 -13.62
CA VAL A 594 -16.81 5.60 -14.01
C VAL A 594 -18.11 6.41 -13.85
N TYR A 595 -18.32 7.07 -12.71
CA TYR A 595 -19.51 7.91 -12.50
C TYR A 595 -19.58 9.09 -13.46
N PHE A 596 -18.43 9.73 -13.74
CA PHE A 596 -18.38 10.83 -14.69
C PHE A 596 -18.65 10.35 -16.13
N LEU A 597 -18.02 9.23 -16.53
CA LEU A 597 -18.24 8.61 -17.84
C LEU A 597 -19.70 8.18 -18.04
N ALA A 598 -20.37 7.71 -16.99
CA ALA A 598 -21.79 7.37 -17.07
C ALA A 598 -22.68 8.54 -17.55
N GLY A 599 -22.26 9.79 -17.28
CA GLY A 599 -22.92 11.01 -17.76
C GLY A 599 -22.47 11.50 -19.14
N CYS A 600 -21.39 10.95 -19.75
CA CYS A 600 -20.81 11.49 -20.98
C CYS A 600 -20.30 10.44 -22.00
N HIS A 601 -20.52 9.14 -21.78
CA HIS A 601 -19.96 8.05 -22.61
C HIS A 601 -20.57 7.91 -24.01
N GLN A 602 -21.65 8.63 -24.33
CA GLN A 602 -22.30 8.64 -25.64
C GLN A 602 -22.70 7.20 -26.10
N LYS A 603 -23.30 6.43 -25.19
CA LYS A 603 -23.79 5.05 -25.41
C LYS A 603 -22.71 4.01 -25.77
N ARG A 604 -21.43 4.28 -25.45
CA ARG A 604 -20.35 3.32 -25.68
C ARG A 604 -20.48 2.06 -24.83
N PHE A 605 -20.80 2.23 -23.55
CA PHE A 605 -20.78 1.14 -22.56
C PHE A 605 -22.17 0.56 -22.31
N LYS A 606 -22.23 -0.73 -22.02
CA LYS A 606 -23.44 -1.49 -21.65
C LYS A 606 -23.58 -1.72 -20.17
N ALA A 607 -22.47 -1.60 -19.42
CA ALA A 607 -22.45 -1.66 -17.97
C ALA A 607 -21.33 -0.84 -17.39
N PHE A 608 -21.55 -0.35 -16.17
CA PHE A 608 -20.58 0.31 -15.32
C PHE A 608 -20.39 -0.45 -14.02
N ILE A 609 -19.16 -0.42 -13.48
CA ILE A 609 -18.84 -0.86 -12.11
C ILE A 609 -17.97 0.20 -11.45
N ALA A 610 -18.49 0.85 -10.42
CA ALA A 610 -17.79 1.84 -9.60
C ALA A 610 -17.58 1.29 -8.19
N HIS A 611 -16.34 1.11 -7.79
CA HIS A 611 -15.97 0.72 -6.44
C HIS A 611 -15.40 1.92 -5.69
N CYS A 612 -15.92 2.23 -4.50
CA CYS A 612 -15.51 3.36 -3.65
C CYS A 612 -15.21 4.64 -4.46
N GLY A 613 -16.11 4.99 -5.40
CA GLY A 613 -15.94 6.13 -6.30
C GLY A 613 -16.44 7.44 -5.69
N ILE A 614 -15.80 8.55 -6.04
CA ILE A 614 -16.28 9.88 -5.66
C ILE A 614 -17.44 10.26 -6.56
N PHE A 615 -18.60 10.48 -6.00
CA PHE A 615 -19.82 10.85 -6.72
C PHE A 615 -20.16 12.35 -6.60
N ASN A 616 -20.06 12.87 -5.38
CA ASN A 616 -20.40 14.24 -5.06
C ASN A 616 -19.21 14.96 -4.41
N PHE A 617 -18.59 15.86 -5.13
CA PHE A 617 -17.39 16.58 -4.68
C PHE A 617 -17.62 17.44 -3.45
N GLU A 618 -18.81 18.02 -3.29
CA GLU A 618 -19.12 18.87 -2.13
C GLU A 618 -19.22 18.03 -0.85
N SER A 619 -19.94 16.90 -0.89
CA SER A 619 -20.03 16.01 0.27
C SER A 619 -18.71 15.25 0.50
N MET A 620 -17.96 14.93 -0.55
CA MET A 620 -16.63 14.33 -0.45
C MET A 620 -15.68 15.25 0.33
N TYR A 621 -15.60 16.53 -0.01
CA TYR A 621 -14.76 17.50 0.68
C TYR A 621 -15.04 17.56 2.18
N GLY A 622 -16.32 17.52 2.57
CA GLY A 622 -16.73 17.58 3.97
C GLY A 622 -16.61 16.26 4.75
N GLN A 623 -16.26 15.15 4.10
CA GLN A 623 -16.29 13.82 4.71
C GLN A 623 -14.99 13.05 4.62
N THR A 624 -14.14 13.30 3.62
CA THR A 624 -12.85 12.62 3.50
C THR A 624 -11.93 12.95 4.65
N GLU A 625 -11.08 12.02 5.00
CA GLU A 625 -10.02 12.23 6.00
C GLU A 625 -8.79 12.93 5.40
N GLU A 626 -8.62 12.94 4.05
CA GLU A 626 -7.48 13.55 3.34
C GLU A 626 -7.84 14.88 2.67
N LEU A 627 -7.94 15.95 3.44
CA LEU A 627 -8.24 17.28 2.89
C LEU A 627 -7.08 17.88 2.09
N PHE A 628 -5.84 17.51 2.43
CA PHE A 628 -4.65 18.09 1.79
C PHE A 628 -4.62 17.85 0.29
N PHE A 629 -4.87 16.62 -0.21
CA PHE A 629 -4.82 16.36 -1.64
C PHE A 629 -5.99 17.01 -2.39
N ILE A 630 -7.19 17.01 -1.79
CA ILE A 630 -8.38 17.64 -2.42
C ILE A 630 -8.18 19.13 -2.65
N ASN A 631 -7.53 19.84 -1.73
CA ASN A 631 -7.22 21.26 -1.89
C ASN A 631 -6.37 21.52 -3.13
N HIS A 632 -5.44 20.62 -3.46
CA HIS A 632 -4.67 20.72 -4.71
C HIS A 632 -5.46 20.22 -5.92
N ASP A 633 -6.06 19.05 -5.83
CA ASP A 633 -6.68 18.38 -6.98
C ASP A 633 -8.01 19.01 -7.40
N TYR A 634 -8.78 19.59 -6.48
CA TYR A 634 -9.97 20.38 -6.83
C TYR A 634 -9.67 21.88 -6.96
N GLY A 635 -8.49 22.31 -6.52
CA GLY A 635 -8.04 23.70 -6.52
C GLY A 635 -8.54 24.52 -5.34
N GLY A 636 -9.19 23.91 -4.34
CA GLY A 636 -9.67 24.57 -3.12
C GLY A 636 -11.03 24.04 -2.63
N ALA A 637 -11.56 24.68 -1.60
CA ALA A 637 -12.82 24.31 -0.96
C ALA A 637 -14.05 24.77 -1.78
N TYR A 638 -15.18 24.05 -1.67
CA TYR A 638 -16.42 24.38 -2.41
C TYR A 638 -17.07 25.72 -2.01
N TRP A 639 -16.67 26.28 -0.89
CA TRP A 639 -17.14 27.61 -0.45
C TRP A 639 -16.26 28.79 -0.94
N GLU A 640 -15.12 28.51 -1.58
CA GLU A 640 -14.24 29.52 -2.18
C GLU A 640 -14.81 30.03 -3.52
N LYS A 641 -15.86 30.84 -3.45
CA LYS A 641 -16.63 31.25 -4.65
C LYS A 641 -15.86 32.08 -5.65
N ASP A 642 -14.80 32.76 -5.22
CA ASP A 642 -13.92 33.58 -6.05
C ASP A 642 -12.75 32.77 -6.66
N ASN A 643 -12.64 31.50 -6.35
CA ASN A 643 -11.61 30.60 -6.87
C ASN A 643 -12.10 29.87 -8.15
N PRO A 644 -11.64 30.28 -9.36
CA PRO A 644 -12.17 29.75 -10.61
C PRO A 644 -11.86 28.27 -10.81
N THR A 645 -10.73 27.76 -10.28
CA THR A 645 -10.35 26.34 -10.38
C THR A 645 -11.27 25.49 -9.52
N ALA A 646 -11.47 25.86 -8.25
CA ALA A 646 -12.38 25.17 -7.35
C ALA A 646 -13.81 25.17 -7.92
N MET A 647 -14.30 26.34 -8.34
CA MET A 647 -15.66 26.45 -8.91
C MET A 647 -15.86 25.59 -10.15
N ARG A 648 -14.85 25.50 -11.03
CA ARG A 648 -14.88 24.59 -12.20
C ARG A 648 -14.94 23.13 -11.77
N SER A 649 -14.12 22.71 -10.79
CA SER A 649 -14.10 21.34 -10.29
C SER A 649 -15.47 20.93 -9.73
N TYR A 650 -16.04 21.74 -8.83
CA TYR A 650 -17.36 21.45 -8.24
C TYR A 650 -18.50 21.53 -9.27
N ALA A 651 -18.41 22.37 -10.29
CA ALA A 651 -19.38 22.39 -11.38
C ALA A 651 -19.38 21.11 -12.22
N ASN A 652 -18.24 20.40 -12.27
CA ASN A 652 -18.07 19.14 -13.00
C ASN A 652 -18.18 17.88 -12.10
N SER A 653 -18.72 18.01 -10.91
CA SER A 653 -18.97 16.84 -10.04
C SER A 653 -19.99 15.87 -10.64
N PRO A 654 -19.75 14.55 -10.63
CA PRO A 654 -20.57 13.54 -11.31
C PRO A 654 -22.07 13.61 -10.96
N HIS A 655 -22.43 13.90 -9.70
CA HIS A 655 -23.82 13.95 -9.25
C HIS A 655 -24.67 14.97 -10.02
N LYS A 656 -24.05 15.97 -10.66
CA LYS A 656 -24.73 17.01 -11.45
C LYS A 656 -25.10 16.53 -12.85
N PHE A 657 -24.70 15.32 -13.26
CA PHE A 657 -24.94 14.76 -14.58
C PHE A 657 -25.73 13.45 -14.55
N VAL A 658 -26.31 13.11 -13.43
CA VAL A 658 -27.06 11.86 -13.25
C VAL A 658 -28.30 11.79 -14.13
N ASP A 659 -28.86 12.94 -14.53
CA ASP A 659 -29.95 13.08 -15.51
C ASP A 659 -29.59 12.55 -16.91
N ARG A 660 -28.29 12.36 -17.19
CA ARG A 660 -27.77 11.80 -18.46
C ARG A 660 -27.42 10.31 -18.36
N TRP A 661 -27.53 9.72 -17.17
CA TRP A 661 -27.24 8.30 -16.98
C TRP A 661 -28.34 7.44 -17.66
N ASP A 662 -27.93 6.47 -18.43
CA ASP A 662 -28.84 5.57 -19.17
C ASP A 662 -28.42 4.08 -19.13
N THR A 663 -27.34 3.77 -18.39
CA THR A 663 -26.66 2.48 -18.46
C THR A 663 -26.61 1.82 -17.08
N PRO A 664 -26.83 0.47 -16.96
CA PRO A 664 -26.76 -0.25 -15.71
C PRO A 664 -25.44 -0.05 -14.97
N ILE A 665 -25.51 0.11 -13.63
CA ILE A 665 -24.34 0.35 -12.78
C ILE A 665 -24.34 -0.51 -11.53
N LEU A 666 -23.20 -1.19 -11.27
CA LEU A 666 -22.86 -1.83 -10.00
C LEU A 666 -22.02 -0.86 -9.17
N ILE A 667 -22.43 -0.64 -7.93
CA ILE A 667 -21.77 0.26 -6.98
C ILE A 667 -21.30 -0.57 -5.80
N VAL A 668 -20.02 -0.48 -5.46
CA VAL A 668 -19.41 -1.25 -4.37
C VAL A 668 -18.71 -0.32 -3.39
N THR A 669 -18.79 -0.61 -2.09
CA THR A 669 -18.14 0.17 -1.03
C THR A 669 -17.86 -0.68 0.21
N GLY A 670 -16.91 -0.24 1.05
CA GLY A 670 -16.73 -0.71 2.43
C GLY A 670 -17.26 0.34 3.41
N GLU A 671 -17.84 -0.07 4.53
CA GLU A 671 -18.43 0.86 5.50
C GLU A 671 -17.36 1.60 6.33
N TYR A 672 -16.14 1.04 6.43
CA TYR A 672 -14.98 1.69 7.07
C TYR A 672 -14.10 2.46 6.09
N ASP A 673 -14.61 2.78 4.89
CA ASP A 673 -13.94 3.66 3.96
C ASP A 673 -14.11 5.12 4.39
N PHE A 674 -13.06 5.69 4.98
CA PHE A 674 -13.03 7.10 5.38
C PHE A 674 -12.28 7.97 4.38
N ARG A 675 -11.55 7.36 3.44
CA ARG A 675 -10.94 8.03 2.29
C ARG A 675 -12.00 8.54 1.32
N ILE A 676 -12.82 7.63 0.79
CA ILE A 676 -14.01 7.93 0.00
C ILE A 676 -15.20 7.35 0.74
N PRO A 677 -15.84 8.14 1.61
CA PRO A 677 -16.86 7.63 2.51
C PRO A 677 -17.99 6.89 1.79
N TYR A 678 -18.44 5.79 2.39
CA TYR A 678 -19.49 4.93 1.82
C TYR A 678 -20.79 5.69 1.46
N THR A 679 -21.00 6.87 2.03
CA THR A 679 -22.10 7.78 1.68
C THR A 679 -22.07 8.20 0.23
N GLN A 680 -20.89 8.28 -0.41
CA GLN A 680 -20.76 8.54 -1.85
C GLN A 680 -21.46 7.44 -2.67
N ALA A 681 -21.29 6.19 -2.27
CA ALA A 681 -21.97 5.05 -2.89
C ALA A 681 -23.49 5.08 -2.66
N LEU A 682 -23.94 5.46 -1.46
CA LEU A 682 -25.37 5.62 -1.14
C LEU A 682 -26.03 6.73 -1.98
N GLU A 683 -25.37 7.88 -2.11
CA GLU A 683 -25.86 8.99 -2.96
C GLU A 683 -25.99 8.54 -4.42
N ALA A 684 -24.95 7.89 -4.97
CA ALA A 684 -24.95 7.40 -6.36
C ALA A 684 -26.03 6.34 -6.61
N PHE A 685 -26.16 5.37 -5.68
CA PHE A 685 -27.19 4.32 -5.79
C PHE A 685 -28.61 4.88 -5.74
N THR A 686 -28.87 5.78 -4.80
CA THR A 686 -30.17 6.44 -4.67
C THR A 686 -30.52 7.21 -5.92
N ALA A 687 -29.57 8.02 -6.44
CA ALA A 687 -29.78 8.80 -7.65
C ALA A 687 -30.05 7.89 -8.85
N ALA A 688 -29.24 6.85 -9.09
CA ALA A 688 -29.45 5.90 -10.17
C ALA A 688 -30.84 5.23 -10.09
N ARG A 689 -31.26 4.76 -8.91
CA ARG A 689 -32.55 4.10 -8.74
C ARG A 689 -33.74 5.03 -8.99
N LEU A 690 -33.67 6.28 -8.53
CA LEU A 690 -34.72 7.28 -8.73
C LEU A 690 -34.84 7.73 -10.20
N HIS A 691 -33.74 7.70 -10.95
CA HIS A 691 -33.72 7.92 -12.40
C HIS A 691 -34.12 6.65 -13.22
N GLY A 692 -34.51 5.55 -12.56
CA GLY A 692 -34.93 4.32 -13.23
C GLY A 692 -33.79 3.50 -13.82
N ILE A 693 -32.54 3.84 -13.51
CA ILE A 693 -31.35 3.10 -13.96
C ILE A 693 -31.26 1.77 -13.21
N PRO A 694 -31.05 0.64 -13.88
CA PRO A 694 -30.74 -0.62 -13.20
C PRO A 694 -29.46 -0.46 -12.41
N ALA A 695 -29.55 -0.54 -11.09
CA ALA A 695 -28.41 -0.38 -10.19
C ALA A 695 -28.44 -1.43 -9.09
N ARG A 696 -27.24 -1.87 -8.67
CA ARG A 696 -27.01 -2.73 -7.50
C ARG A 696 -25.99 -2.07 -6.60
N LEU A 697 -26.23 -2.10 -5.30
CA LEU A 697 -25.28 -1.71 -4.26
C LEU A 697 -24.76 -2.96 -3.55
N VAL A 698 -23.46 -3.06 -3.39
CA VAL A 698 -22.78 -4.04 -2.53
C VAL A 698 -21.97 -3.27 -1.50
N ALA A 699 -22.39 -3.35 -0.24
CA ALA A 699 -21.70 -2.73 0.89
C ALA A 699 -21.13 -3.83 1.79
N PHE A 700 -19.84 -3.75 2.08
CA PHE A 700 -19.15 -4.67 2.98
C PHE A 700 -19.04 -4.02 4.36
N GLU A 701 -19.69 -4.60 5.36
CA GLU A 701 -19.80 -4.07 6.73
C GLU A 701 -18.46 -4.00 7.47
N ASP A 702 -17.48 -4.81 7.05
CA ASP A 702 -16.21 -5.00 7.75
C ASP A 702 -14.97 -4.78 6.85
N GLU A 703 -15.16 -4.07 5.73
CA GLU A 703 -14.10 -3.64 4.83
C GLU A 703 -14.00 -2.10 4.77
N ALA A 704 -12.83 -1.64 4.33
CA ALA A 704 -12.53 -0.22 4.15
C ALA A 704 -12.51 0.17 2.66
N HIS A 705 -11.55 1.03 2.28
CA HIS A 705 -11.36 1.45 0.88
C HIS A 705 -11.04 0.28 -0.06
N GLN A 706 -10.62 -0.84 0.51
CA GLN A 706 -10.20 -2.03 -0.23
C GLN A 706 -10.82 -3.27 0.40
N VAL A 707 -11.22 -4.24 -0.44
CA VAL A 707 -11.75 -5.53 0.00
C VAL A 707 -10.61 -6.54 0.09
N PHE A 708 -10.21 -6.88 1.32
CA PHE A 708 -9.05 -7.74 1.57
C PHE A 708 -9.39 -9.11 2.16
N LYS A 709 -10.52 -9.25 2.84
CA LYS A 709 -10.87 -10.53 3.47
C LYS A 709 -11.19 -11.57 2.40
N PRO A 710 -10.70 -12.81 2.55
CA PRO A 710 -10.80 -13.84 1.50
C PRO A 710 -12.21 -14.07 0.98
N GLN A 711 -13.18 -14.28 1.86
CA GLN A 711 -14.57 -14.54 1.45
C GLN A 711 -15.24 -13.29 0.85
N ASN A 712 -14.97 -12.10 1.40
CA ASN A 712 -15.47 -10.85 0.84
C ASN A 712 -14.94 -10.61 -0.57
N SER A 713 -13.67 -10.91 -0.81
CA SER A 713 -13.06 -10.81 -2.14
C SER A 713 -13.70 -11.77 -3.15
N VAL A 714 -14.01 -12.99 -2.73
CA VAL A 714 -14.72 -13.94 -3.61
C VAL A 714 -16.14 -13.44 -3.92
N VAL A 715 -16.86 -12.93 -2.92
CA VAL A 715 -18.20 -12.32 -3.13
C VAL A 715 -18.09 -11.11 -4.06
N TRP A 716 -17.11 -10.24 -3.85
CA TRP A 716 -16.84 -9.10 -4.73
C TRP A 716 -16.66 -9.54 -6.18
N ASN A 717 -15.83 -10.55 -6.43
CA ASN A 717 -15.57 -11.06 -7.77
C ASN A 717 -16.83 -11.70 -8.41
N ARG A 718 -17.63 -12.44 -7.64
CA ARG A 718 -18.89 -13.03 -8.12
C ARG A 718 -19.90 -11.97 -8.54
N GLU A 719 -20.04 -10.90 -7.74
CA GLU A 719 -20.92 -9.77 -8.08
C GLU A 719 -20.38 -8.98 -9.28
N PHE A 720 -19.06 -8.76 -9.35
CA PHE A 720 -18.39 -8.08 -10.45
C PHE A 720 -18.62 -8.82 -11.80
N PHE A 721 -18.26 -10.09 -11.86
CA PHE A 721 -18.43 -10.87 -13.09
C PHE A 721 -19.89 -11.17 -13.40
N GLY A 722 -20.71 -11.45 -12.39
CA GLY A 722 -22.15 -11.66 -12.59
C GLY A 722 -22.86 -10.44 -13.18
N TRP A 723 -22.43 -9.21 -12.77
CA TRP A 723 -22.93 -7.97 -13.36
C TRP A 723 -22.51 -7.81 -14.82
N LEU A 724 -21.22 -8.02 -15.10
CA LEU A 724 -20.67 -7.92 -16.45
C LEU A 724 -21.24 -9.00 -17.38
N ASP A 725 -21.38 -10.23 -16.92
CA ASP A 725 -21.96 -11.32 -17.72
C ASP A 725 -23.40 -10.99 -18.13
N LYS A 726 -24.20 -10.48 -17.20
CA LYS A 726 -25.59 -10.10 -17.46
C LYS A 726 -25.75 -8.97 -18.48
N TYR A 727 -24.94 -7.92 -18.37
CA TYR A 727 -25.17 -6.69 -19.14
C TYR A 727 -24.18 -6.47 -20.30
N VAL A 728 -23.05 -7.18 -20.30
CA VAL A 728 -22.02 -7.04 -21.34
C VAL A 728 -21.92 -8.30 -22.21
N LYS A 729 -21.86 -9.51 -21.63
CA LYS A 729 -21.76 -10.74 -22.43
C LYS A 729 -23.09 -11.18 -23.03
N GLU A 730 -24.18 -11.12 -22.23
CA GLU A 730 -25.52 -11.60 -22.63
C GLU A 730 -26.36 -10.49 -23.24
N ALA A 731 -25.86 -9.27 -23.35
CA ALA A 731 -26.56 -8.17 -24.01
C ALA A 731 -26.85 -8.55 -25.49
N ARG A 732 -28.09 -8.83 -25.79
CA ARG A 732 -28.62 -9.08 -27.15
C ARG A 732 -29.24 -7.82 -27.71
#